data_3d32108c52bdfed6340f1b3fc0a41788
#
_entry.id   3d32108c52bdfed6340f1b3fc0a41788
#
_cell.length_a   1.000
_cell.length_b   1.000
_cell.length_c   1.000
_cell.angle_alpha   90.00
_cell.angle_beta   90.00
_cell.angle_gamma   90.00
#
_symmetry.space_group_name_H-M   'P 1'
#
loop_
_entity.id
_entity.type
_entity.pdbx_description
1 polymer ?
#
loop_
_entity_poly.entity_id
_entity_poly.type
_entity_poly.pdbx_seq_one_letter_code
_entity_poly.pdbx_strand_id
1 'polypeptide(L)'
;LNQKVGNYPGVTVDKKTGKMKVGENTLTVIDLPGTYSLYPRSLDEKVVIETLTDKQKPDAVIAVADMTQLERSLLLFSQIADLKLPTVLVLTMPDVAVEKQLKIDTKLLAEKLGNIAVVVINTRNGEGINQLRQVLQQPITSSQTDFCTVAAITQLEGQELPKSYLDYQIFYQNQLKSNPNFNAQKVQIQEIQLRYNVIRKIVNACVQKENRTKNEFSKKLDAWLTHKIGGYVIFLIILLLIFQAIFQWSSVPMDAIDATFAAISDGLKSVMPAGLLTDLLTDGILPGIGGIVIFAPQIALLFAGIAVLEETGYMARVVFLMDKLMRKFGLNGRSVVPLISGVACAIPAIMATRTIDNWKERLITIFVTPLMSCSARLPVFTILIGVAVPEIKLLGIFDLRGLALLGAYLIGFIAAILSAWVMKLLLQSKEKSFLLLELPDYKAPRWQNVGITVYEKVKTFVTEPGKIILAISVVLWALASFGPNNAMERAAATVVVPTDSTQLIIYQNEVAARKLQASYAGKIGQWIEPAIEPLGYDWKIGVALITSFAAREVFVSTISTLYSIGQDQEESTIQSRLKSEINPKTGKPRFTLAVSFSLLVFYIFAMQCMSTFAVVVRETKSWKWAWIQFFYLTFLAYAAAWGVYHLLEK
;
A
#
# COMPACT_ATOMS: atom_id res chain seq x y z
N LEU A 1 26.84 -3.59 -2.39
CA LEU A 1 25.55 -3.15 -1.83
C LEU A 1 24.57 -4.33 -1.86
N ASN A 2 24.20 -4.88 -0.70
CA ASN A 2 23.13 -5.89 -0.60
C ASN A 2 21.77 -5.21 -0.84
N GLN A 3 21.33 -5.15 -2.09
CA GLN A 3 20.06 -4.55 -2.48
C GLN A 3 19.10 -5.54 -3.11
N LYS A 4 17.79 -5.30 -2.98
CA LYS A 4 16.75 -6.02 -3.72
C LYS A 4 16.96 -5.86 -5.22
N VAL A 5 17.05 -6.95 -5.91
CA VAL A 5 17.04 -7.02 -7.38
C VAL A 5 15.56 -6.97 -7.81
N GLY A 6 15.06 -5.80 -8.13
CA GLY A 6 13.73 -5.61 -8.69
C GLY A 6 13.79 -4.85 -10.01
N ASN A 7 13.05 -5.28 -11.00
CA ASN A 7 12.98 -4.66 -12.34
C ASN A 7 11.96 -3.51 -12.42
N TYR A 8 11.74 -2.76 -11.32
CA TYR A 8 10.78 -1.67 -11.30
C TYR A 8 11.44 -0.32 -11.03
N PRO A 9 11.11 0.74 -11.79
CA PRO A 9 11.46 2.11 -11.42
C PRO A 9 10.74 2.46 -10.10
N GLY A 10 11.47 2.98 -9.11
CA GLY A 10 10.90 3.48 -7.86
C GLY A 10 11.16 2.66 -6.60
N VAL A 11 12.10 1.72 -6.63
CA VAL A 11 12.48 0.92 -5.44
C VAL A 11 13.50 1.65 -4.53
N THR A 12 14.25 2.62 -5.04
CA THR A 12 15.24 3.42 -4.30
C THR A 12 14.81 4.88 -4.23
N VAL A 13 14.49 5.36 -3.04
CA VAL A 13 14.03 6.75 -2.79
C VAL A 13 15.18 7.70 -2.41
N ASP A 14 16.30 7.18 -1.89
CA ASP A 14 17.45 7.96 -1.42
C ASP A 14 18.75 7.51 -2.08
N LYS A 15 19.71 8.46 -2.21
CA LYS A 15 21.08 8.14 -2.62
C LYS A 15 21.70 7.16 -1.65
N LYS A 16 22.05 5.97 -2.13
CA LYS A 16 22.82 5.01 -1.34
C LYS A 16 24.27 5.03 -1.75
N THR A 17 25.15 5.19 -0.79
CA THR A 17 26.58 5.23 -1.03
C THR A 17 27.26 4.00 -0.48
N GLY A 18 28.27 3.51 -1.20
CA GLY A 18 29.12 2.41 -0.77
C GLY A 18 30.54 2.61 -1.23
N LYS A 19 31.50 1.96 -0.57
CA LYS A 19 32.91 1.96 -0.96
C LYS A 19 33.25 0.63 -1.63
N MET A 20 33.98 0.69 -2.75
CA MET A 20 34.45 -0.47 -3.49
C MET A 20 35.95 -0.34 -3.74
N LYS A 21 36.72 -1.35 -3.39
CA LYS A 21 38.16 -1.42 -3.76
C LYS A 21 38.30 -1.89 -5.21
N VAL A 22 39.05 -1.14 -6.01
CA VAL A 22 39.36 -1.46 -7.41
C VAL A 22 40.87 -1.27 -7.60
N GLY A 23 41.64 -2.34 -7.58
CA GLY A 23 43.10 -2.26 -7.48
C GLY A 23 43.54 -1.63 -6.16
N GLU A 24 44.41 -0.62 -6.24
CA GLU A 24 44.88 0.16 -5.08
C GLU A 24 43.93 1.30 -4.69
N ASN A 25 43.00 1.65 -5.58
CA ASN A 25 42.06 2.77 -5.36
C ASN A 25 40.78 2.34 -4.66
N THR A 26 40.24 3.20 -3.81
CA THR A 26 38.93 3.05 -3.19
C THR A 26 37.95 4.01 -3.86
N LEU A 27 37.00 3.45 -4.61
CA LEU A 27 35.93 4.22 -5.27
C LEU A 27 34.72 4.36 -4.35
N THR A 28 34.15 5.55 -4.31
CA THR A 28 32.83 5.77 -3.70
C THR A 28 31.76 5.57 -4.77
N VAL A 29 30.96 4.53 -4.63
CA VAL A 29 29.87 4.20 -5.55
C VAL A 29 28.58 4.79 -5.00
N ILE A 30 27.88 5.57 -5.83
CA ILE A 30 26.58 6.16 -5.52
C ILE A 30 25.54 5.43 -6.36
N ASP A 31 24.61 4.75 -5.70
CA ASP A 31 23.46 4.12 -6.36
C ASP A 31 22.31 5.13 -6.46
N LEU A 32 21.91 5.41 -7.69
CA LEU A 32 20.86 6.38 -8.00
C LEU A 32 19.56 5.65 -8.37
N PRO A 33 18.41 6.26 -8.12
CA PRO A 33 17.13 5.72 -8.56
C PRO A 33 17.10 5.45 -10.06
N GLY A 34 16.39 4.38 -10.46
CA GLY A 34 16.25 4.03 -11.88
C GLY A 34 15.46 5.10 -12.64
N THR A 35 16.01 5.57 -13.76
CA THR A 35 15.33 6.50 -14.67
C THR A 35 15.58 6.12 -16.12
N TYR A 36 14.72 6.54 -17.02
CA TYR A 36 14.88 6.35 -18.47
C TYR A 36 15.24 7.62 -19.22
N SER A 37 15.19 8.77 -18.54
CA SER A 37 15.57 10.06 -19.13
C SER A 37 15.93 11.09 -18.06
N LEU A 38 16.64 12.15 -18.46
CA LEU A 38 16.94 13.29 -17.59
C LEU A 38 15.78 14.28 -17.45
N TYR A 39 14.55 13.89 -17.80
CA TYR A 39 13.34 14.65 -17.55
C TYR A 39 12.56 13.99 -16.39
N PRO A 40 12.71 14.52 -15.15
CA PRO A 40 12.14 13.87 -13.98
C PRO A 40 10.62 13.93 -13.98
N ARG A 41 10.01 12.79 -13.74
CA ARG A 41 8.57 12.63 -13.54
C ARG A 41 8.21 12.38 -12.07
N SER A 42 9.20 11.97 -11.28
CA SER A 42 9.07 11.71 -9.84
C SER A 42 10.15 12.45 -9.06
N LEU A 43 9.96 12.54 -7.74
CA LEU A 43 10.99 13.12 -6.85
C LEU A 43 12.27 12.28 -6.86
N ASP A 44 12.15 10.98 -7.07
CA ASP A 44 13.29 10.06 -7.12
C ASP A 44 14.15 10.31 -8.36
N GLU A 45 13.51 10.48 -9.54
CA GLU A 45 14.21 10.80 -10.79
C GLU A 45 14.87 12.18 -10.72
N LYS A 46 14.32 13.12 -9.92
CA LYS A 46 14.91 14.44 -9.72
C LYS A 46 16.28 14.37 -9.04
N VAL A 47 16.47 13.42 -8.11
CA VAL A 47 17.76 13.18 -7.44
C VAL A 47 18.85 12.80 -8.45
N VAL A 48 18.49 12.04 -9.50
CA VAL A 48 19.45 11.67 -10.57
C VAL A 48 19.96 12.90 -11.30
N ILE A 49 19.05 13.78 -11.73
CA ILE A 49 19.43 15.00 -12.46
C ILE A 49 20.27 15.92 -11.58
N GLU A 50 19.82 16.18 -10.35
CA GLU A 50 20.56 17.01 -9.41
C GLU A 50 21.97 16.47 -9.21
N THR A 51 22.15 15.13 -9.11
CA THR A 51 23.47 14.52 -8.93
C THR A 51 24.37 14.69 -10.17
N LEU A 52 23.79 14.59 -11.37
CA LEU A 52 24.56 14.67 -12.63
C LEU A 52 24.86 16.13 -13.05
N THR A 53 24.04 17.09 -12.59
CA THR A 53 24.16 18.52 -12.95
C THR A 53 24.70 19.39 -11.82
N ASP A 54 24.97 18.83 -10.64
CA ASP A 54 25.51 19.55 -9.49
C ASP A 54 26.94 20.08 -9.76
N LYS A 55 27.38 21.03 -8.94
CA LYS A 55 28.76 21.53 -8.96
C LYS A 55 29.80 20.45 -8.63
N GLN A 56 29.44 19.50 -7.76
CA GLN A 56 30.22 18.29 -7.47
C GLN A 56 29.78 17.15 -8.38
N LYS A 57 30.23 17.18 -9.63
CA LYS A 57 29.95 16.12 -10.60
C LYS A 57 30.60 14.79 -10.22
N PRO A 58 30.01 13.64 -10.56
CA PRO A 58 30.68 12.35 -10.43
C PRO A 58 31.88 12.28 -11.39
N ASP A 59 32.97 11.66 -10.96
CA ASP A 59 34.16 11.44 -11.78
C ASP A 59 33.88 10.54 -12.99
N ALA A 60 32.96 9.60 -12.83
CA ALA A 60 32.50 8.72 -13.91
C ALA A 60 31.06 8.24 -13.65
N VAL A 61 30.37 7.86 -14.71
CA VAL A 61 29.00 7.31 -14.69
C VAL A 61 28.99 5.90 -15.25
N ILE A 62 28.40 4.98 -14.53
CA ILE A 62 28.08 3.63 -15.03
C ILE A 62 26.63 3.65 -15.48
N ALA A 63 26.39 3.68 -16.79
CA ALA A 63 25.06 3.60 -17.37
C ALA A 63 24.68 2.13 -17.59
N VAL A 64 23.62 1.68 -16.94
CA VAL A 64 23.13 0.29 -17.04
C VAL A 64 22.03 0.20 -18.07
N ALA A 65 22.19 -0.67 -19.07
CA ALA A 65 21.26 -0.84 -20.16
C ALA A 65 20.80 -2.32 -20.28
N ASP A 66 19.52 -2.52 -20.51
CA ASP A 66 18.95 -3.83 -20.81
C ASP A 66 19.21 -4.20 -22.28
N MET A 67 19.91 -5.32 -22.53
CA MET A 67 20.19 -5.82 -23.87
C MET A 67 18.91 -6.11 -24.67
N THR A 68 17.84 -6.48 -23.98
CA THR A 68 16.57 -6.84 -24.63
C THR A 68 15.74 -5.62 -25.04
N GLN A 69 16.08 -4.44 -24.50
CA GLN A 69 15.42 -3.16 -24.75
C GLN A 69 16.46 -2.03 -24.99
N LEU A 70 17.44 -2.34 -25.80
CA LEU A 70 18.61 -1.48 -26.02
C LEU A 70 18.20 -0.07 -26.52
N GLU A 71 17.27 0.02 -27.47
CA GLU A 71 16.79 1.29 -28.02
C GLU A 71 16.29 2.25 -26.93
N ARG A 72 15.54 1.71 -25.95
CA ARG A 72 15.02 2.51 -24.84
C ARG A 72 16.10 2.88 -23.83
N SER A 73 16.95 1.92 -23.49
CA SER A 73 18.02 2.14 -22.50
C SER A 73 19.07 3.14 -22.99
N LEU A 74 19.29 3.21 -24.30
CA LEU A 74 20.21 4.17 -24.90
C LEU A 74 19.67 5.61 -24.90
N LEU A 75 18.39 5.86 -24.63
CA LEU A 75 17.88 7.22 -24.49
C LEU A 75 18.57 7.97 -23.33
N LEU A 76 18.55 7.36 -22.13
CA LEU A 76 19.23 7.92 -20.96
C LEU A 76 20.74 8.03 -21.21
N PHE A 77 21.34 6.96 -21.76
CA PHE A 77 22.75 6.98 -22.11
C PHE A 77 23.10 8.17 -23.02
N SER A 78 22.31 8.42 -24.07
CA SER A 78 22.55 9.53 -25.01
C SER A 78 22.51 10.89 -24.32
N GLN A 79 21.65 11.06 -23.32
CA GLN A 79 21.56 12.29 -22.54
C GLN A 79 22.77 12.45 -21.60
N ILE A 80 23.23 11.36 -20.96
CA ILE A 80 24.45 11.36 -20.13
C ILE A 80 25.69 11.64 -20.99
N ALA A 81 25.76 11.02 -22.17
CA ALA A 81 26.88 11.23 -23.10
C ALA A 81 27.00 12.69 -23.55
N ASP A 82 25.87 13.37 -23.82
CA ASP A 82 25.87 14.78 -24.20
C ASP A 82 26.21 15.72 -23.04
N LEU A 83 26.10 15.27 -21.75
CA LEU A 83 26.67 15.97 -20.60
C LEU A 83 28.22 15.93 -20.58
N LYS A 84 28.84 15.15 -21.47
CA LYS A 84 30.29 14.95 -21.58
C LYS A 84 30.95 14.40 -20.31
N LEU A 85 30.19 13.62 -19.55
CA LEU A 85 30.70 12.90 -18.38
C LEU A 85 31.42 11.62 -18.84
N PRO A 86 32.56 11.23 -18.19
CA PRO A 86 33.20 9.94 -18.42
C PRO A 86 32.20 8.82 -18.14
N THR A 87 31.95 7.94 -19.12
CA THR A 87 30.83 6.99 -19.03
C THR A 87 31.23 5.58 -19.49
N VAL A 88 30.83 4.58 -18.70
CA VAL A 88 30.90 3.16 -19.07
C VAL A 88 29.48 2.66 -19.29
N LEU A 89 29.22 2.00 -20.43
CA LEU A 89 27.95 1.33 -20.69
C LEU A 89 28.02 -0.13 -20.23
N VAL A 90 27.15 -0.49 -19.31
CA VAL A 90 27.01 -1.87 -18.82
C VAL A 90 25.73 -2.47 -19.39
N LEU A 91 25.89 -3.51 -20.20
CA LEU A 91 24.79 -4.27 -20.77
C LEU A 91 24.42 -5.42 -19.83
N THR A 92 23.15 -5.48 -19.44
CA THR A 92 22.61 -6.49 -18.54
C THR A 92 21.64 -7.44 -19.25
N MET A 93 21.25 -8.53 -18.58
CA MET A 93 20.34 -9.57 -19.10
C MET A 93 20.83 -10.29 -20.37
N PRO A 94 22.10 -10.70 -20.46
CA PRO A 94 22.58 -11.45 -21.62
C PRO A 94 21.89 -12.81 -21.75
N ASP A 95 21.50 -13.45 -20.65
CA ASP A 95 20.74 -14.69 -20.63
C ASP A 95 19.39 -14.55 -21.34
N VAL A 96 18.67 -13.47 -21.10
CA VAL A 96 17.39 -13.16 -21.77
C VAL A 96 17.61 -12.74 -23.23
N ALA A 97 18.70 -12.03 -23.52
CA ALA A 97 19.06 -11.69 -24.91
C ALA A 97 19.36 -12.94 -25.74
N VAL A 98 20.07 -13.92 -25.19
CA VAL A 98 20.31 -15.24 -25.82
C VAL A 98 18.98 -15.99 -26.03
N GLU A 99 18.10 -16.02 -25.01
CA GLU A 99 16.78 -16.62 -25.13
C GLU A 99 15.93 -15.97 -26.24
N LYS A 100 16.06 -14.65 -26.40
CA LYS A 100 15.40 -13.86 -27.47
C LYS A 100 16.18 -13.87 -28.80
N GLN A 101 17.27 -14.63 -28.90
CA GLN A 101 18.15 -14.69 -30.07
C GLN A 101 18.61 -13.32 -30.57
N LEU A 102 18.87 -12.41 -29.63
CA LEU A 102 19.44 -11.10 -29.92
C LEU A 102 20.96 -11.20 -29.89
N LYS A 103 21.61 -10.97 -31.01
CA LYS A 103 23.06 -10.83 -31.09
C LYS A 103 23.41 -9.36 -31.19
N ILE A 104 24.18 -8.86 -30.21
CA ILE A 104 24.62 -7.47 -30.18
C ILE A 104 26.14 -7.47 -30.42
N ASP A 105 26.57 -6.76 -31.47
CA ASP A 105 27.97 -6.48 -31.67
C ASP A 105 28.42 -5.37 -30.73
N THR A 106 29.02 -5.74 -29.61
CA THR A 106 29.47 -4.82 -28.57
C THR A 106 30.64 -3.94 -29.00
N LYS A 107 31.46 -4.39 -29.93
CA LYS A 107 32.60 -3.61 -30.46
C LYS A 107 32.09 -2.50 -31.37
N LEU A 108 31.22 -2.86 -32.32
CA LEU A 108 30.58 -1.87 -33.19
C LEU A 108 29.71 -0.89 -32.40
N LEU A 109 29.04 -1.37 -31.36
CA LEU A 109 28.25 -0.52 -30.46
C LEU A 109 29.15 0.49 -29.73
N ALA A 110 30.29 0.05 -29.18
CA ALA A 110 31.26 0.92 -28.52
C ALA A 110 31.77 2.05 -29.47
N GLU A 111 32.11 1.68 -30.71
CA GLU A 111 32.53 2.62 -31.76
C GLU A 111 31.42 3.66 -32.06
N LYS A 112 30.20 3.18 -32.34
CA LYS A 112 29.06 4.05 -32.69
C LYS A 112 28.58 4.95 -31.54
N LEU A 113 28.83 4.56 -30.31
CA LEU A 113 28.55 5.36 -29.12
C LEU A 113 29.67 6.35 -28.75
N GLY A 114 30.69 6.51 -29.60
CA GLY A 114 31.77 7.47 -29.42
C GLY A 114 32.98 6.92 -28.67
N ASN A 115 33.35 5.68 -28.97
CA ASN A 115 34.54 4.98 -28.43
C ASN A 115 34.53 4.85 -26.89
N ILE A 116 33.39 4.51 -26.34
CA ILE A 116 33.22 4.26 -24.90
C ILE A 116 33.41 2.79 -24.56
N ALA A 117 33.75 2.51 -23.30
CA ALA A 117 33.80 1.14 -22.83
C ALA A 117 32.39 0.54 -22.68
N VAL A 118 32.18 -0.64 -23.31
CA VAL A 118 30.94 -1.42 -23.22
C VAL A 118 31.25 -2.76 -22.59
N VAL A 119 30.60 -3.09 -21.47
CA VAL A 119 30.81 -4.32 -20.71
C VAL A 119 29.50 -5.07 -20.57
N VAL A 120 29.51 -6.37 -20.86
CA VAL A 120 28.34 -7.24 -20.67
C VAL A 120 28.44 -7.92 -19.32
N ILE A 121 27.38 -7.82 -18.51
CA ILE A 121 27.33 -8.40 -17.17
C ILE A 121 26.09 -9.27 -17.01
N ASN A 122 26.28 -10.49 -16.51
CA ASN A 122 25.19 -11.30 -16.00
C ASN A 122 25.19 -11.23 -14.47
N THR A 123 24.23 -10.48 -13.91
CA THR A 123 24.10 -10.28 -12.46
C THR A 123 23.67 -11.54 -11.70
N ARG A 124 23.24 -12.61 -12.41
CA ARG A 124 22.79 -13.86 -11.78
C ARG A 124 23.96 -14.78 -11.41
N ASN A 125 24.95 -14.88 -12.30
CA ASN A 125 26.12 -15.75 -12.12
C ASN A 125 27.41 -14.97 -11.86
N GLY A 126 27.36 -13.62 -11.88
CA GLY A 126 28.51 -12.75 -11.64
C GLY A 126 29.47 -12.61 -12.83
N GLU A 127 29.13 -13.19 -13.99
CA GLU A 127 29.93 -13.09 -15.21
C GLU A 127 30.05 -11.64 -15.67
N GLY A 128 31.23 -11.20 -16.12
CA GLY A 128 31.51 -9.85 -16.57
C GLY A 128 31.87 -8.85 -15.44
N ILE A 129 31.67 -9.16 -14.17
CA ILE A 129 31.99 -8.23 -13.06
C ILE A 129 33.50 -7.94 -12.99
N ASN A 130 34.33 -8.96 -13.20
CA ASN A 130 35.78 -8.76 -13.19
C ASN A 130 36.25 -7.89 -14.37
N GLN A 131 35.61 -8.02 -15.54
CA GLN A 131 35.88 -7.17 -16.69
C GLN A 131 35.49 -5.71 -16.38
N LEU A 132 34.35 -5.47 -15.73
CA LEU A 132 33.97 -4.12 -15.28
C LEU A 132 35.03 -3.56 -14.32
N ARG A 133 35.50 -4.33 -13.35
CA ARG A 133 36.57 -3.89 -12.44
C ARG A 133 37.85 -3.50 -13.16
N GLN A 134 38.24 -4.25 -14.21
CA GLN A 134 39.41 -3.92 -15.02
C GLN A 134 39.21 -2.60 -15.80
N VAL A 135 38.02 -2.40 -16.38
CA VAL A 135 37.69 -1.15 -17.08
C VAL A 135 37.71 0.05 -16.12
N LEU A 136 37.23 -0.12 -14.88
CA LEU A 136 37.27 0.95 -13.86
C LEU A 136 38.67 1.27 -13.32
N GLN A 137 39.69 0.46 -13.62
CA GLN A 137 41.09 0.77 -13.30
C GLN A 137 41.75 1.65 -14.37
N GLN A 138 41.15 1.73 -15.55
CA GLN A 138 41.66 2.53 -16.66
C GLN A 138 40.97 3.92 -16.68
N PRO A 139 41.60 4.93 -17.30
CA PRO A 139 40.93 6.22 -17.50
C PRO A 139 39.66 6.05 -18.33
N ILE A 140 38.53 6.46 -17.76
CA ILE A 140 37.24 6.41 -18.43
C ILE A 140 37.08 7.65 -19.30
N THR A 141 36.74 7.44 -20.57
CA THR A 141 36.57 8.51 -21.56
C THR A 141 35.11 8.95 -21.66
N SER A 142 34.89 10.21 -22.03
CA SER A 142 33.56 10.71 -22.40
C SER A 142 33.26 10.35 -23.87
N SER A 143 31.98 10.20 -24.20
CA SER A 143 31.55 9.95 -25.58
C SER A 143 31.96 11.08 -26.52
N GLN A 144 32.50 10.70 -27.67
CA GLN A 144 32.84 11.63 -28.77
C GLN A 144 31.63 11.87 -29.70
N THR A 145 30.55 11.10 -29.56
CA THR A 145 29.35 11.25 -30.37
C THR A 145 28.40 12.29 -29.73
N ASP A 146 27.90 13.23 -30.52
CA ASP A 146 26.82 14.14 -30.15
C ASP A 146 25.49 13.53 -30.60
N PHE A 147 24.62 13.20 -29.65
CA PHE A 147 23.33 12.59 -29.94
C PHE A 147 22.23 13.61 -30.26
N CYS A 148 22.33 14.81 -29.67
CA CYS A 148 21.40 15.91 -29.93
C CYS A 148 22.10 17.24 -29.71
N THR A 149 22.18 18.05 -30.78
CA THR A 149 22.64 19.44 -30.65
C THR A 149 21.48 20.32 -30.19
N VAL A 150 21.73 21.20 -29.21
CA VAL A 150 20.70 22.11 -28.68
C VAL A 150 20.07 22.96 -29.77
N ALA A 151 20.87 23.36 -30.77
CA ALA A 151 20.41 24.12 -31.93
C ALA A 151 19.35 23.40 -32.79
N ALA A 152 19.28 22.08 -32.74
CA ALA A 152 18.27 21.29 -33.46
C ALA A 152 16.88 21.31 -32.77
N ILE A 153 16.76 21.86 -31.55
CA ILE A 153 15.51 21.95 -30.81
C ILE A 153 14.79 23.25 -31.20
N THR A 154 14.05 23.24 -32.28
CA THR A 154 13.38 24.42 -32.89
C THR A 154 12.32 25.06 -31.98
N GLN A 155 11.82 24.35 -30.96
CA GLN A 155 10.85 24.91 -30.00
C GLN A 155 11.47 25.96 -29.04
N LEU A 156 12.79 26.19 -29.12
CA LEU A 156 13.50 27.21 -28.38
C LEU A 156 13.79 28.46 -29.26
N GLU A 157 13.26 28.53 -30.50
CA GLU A 157 13.44 29.65 -31.39
C GLU A 157 12.97 30.95 -30.73
N GLY A 158 13.82 31.99 -30.80
CA GLY A 158 13.54 33.30 -30.18
C GLY A 158 14.07 33.50 -28.78
N GLN A 159 14.78 32.51 -28.20
CA GLN A 159 15.49 32.62 -26.94
C GLN A 159 17.01 32.47 -27.15
N GLU A 160 17.82 33.02 -26.24
CA GLU A 160 19.28 32.74 -26.26
C GLU A 160 19.50 31.23 -26.04
N LEU A 161 20.00 30.57 -27.10
CA LEU A 161 20.23 29.13 -27.06
C LEU A 161 21.42 28.79 -26.16
N PRO A 162 21.28 27.91 -25.22
CA PRO A 162 22.38 27.39 -24.40
C PRO A 162 23.48 26.75 -25.28
N LYS A 163 24.74 27.02 -24.98
CA LYS A 163 25.87 26.54 -25.77
C LYS A 163 26.18 25.06 -25.57
N SER A 164 25.87 24.54 -24.40
CA SER A 164 26.09 23.13 -24.05
C SER A 164 24.79 22.43 -23.63
N TYR A 165 24.79 21.10 -23.71
CA TYR A 165 23.63 20.32 -23.24
C TYR A 165 23.43 20.42 -21.73
N LEU A 166 24.51 20.63 -20.95
CA LEU A 166 24.42 20.91 -19.53
C LEU A 166 23.69 22.23 -19.26
N ASP A 167 24.10 23.31 -19.96
CA ASP A 167 23.43 24.60 -19.81
C ASP A 167 21.97 24.54 -20.24
N TYR A 168 21.67 23.73 -21.28
CA TYR A 168 20.30 23.45 -21.70
C TYR A 168 19.49 22.77 -20.59
N GLN A 169 20.02 21.78 -19.89
CA GLN A 169 19.32 21.12 -18.78
C GLN A 169 19.07 22.09 -17.62
N ILE A 170 20.03 22.92 -17.27
CA ILE A 170 19.90 23.97 -16.26
C ILE A 170 18.85 25.00 -16.70
N PHE A 171 18.90 25.46 -17.94
CA PHE A 171 17.91 26.37 -18.52
C PHE A 171 16.50 25.77 -18.47
N TYR A 172 16.33 24.52 -18.90
CA TYR A 172 15.05 23.81 -18.87
C TYR A 172 14.47 23.74 -17.46
N GLN A 173 15.28 23.38 -16.47
CA GLN A 173 14.86 23.34 -15.07
C GLN A 173 14.47 24.73 -14.51
N ASN A 174 15.17 25.78 -14.93
CA ASN A 174 14.85 27.15 -14.54
C ASN A 174 13.53 27.63 -15.20
N GLN A 175 13.31 27.34 -16.47
CA GLN A 175 12.08 27.67 -17.17
C GLN A 175 10.87 26.97 -16.55
N LEU A 176 11.00 25.71 -16.12
CA LEU A 176 9.95 24.99 -15.40
C LEU A 176 9.54 25.68 -14.09
N LYS A 177 10.48 26.35 -13.41
CA LYS A 177 10.21 27.03 -12.13
C LYS A 177 9.67 28.45 -12.31
N SER A 178 10.15 29.19 -13.31
CA SER A 178 9.94 30.62 -13.44
C SER A 178 8.90 31.02 -14.50
N ASN A 179 8.61 30.17 -15.49
CA ASN A 179 7.75 30.52 -16.62
C ASN A 179 6.51 29.61 -16.74
N PRO A 180 5.33 30.06 -16.29
CA PRO A 180 4.09 29.27 -16.38
C PRO A 180 3.65 28.92 -17.80
N ASN A 181 4.09 29.69 -18.79
CA ASN A 181 3.73 29.53 -20.20
C ASN A 181 4.74 28.67 -20.98
N PHE A 182 5.81 28.20 -20.34
CA PHE A 182 6.81 27.35 -20.98
C PHE A 182 6.21 25.98 -21.32
N ASN A 183 6.16 25.66 -22.62
CA ASN A 183 5.63 24.37 -23.05
C ASN A 183 6.71 23.28 -22.99
N ALA A 184 7.05 22.91 -21.76
CA ALA A 184 8.05 21.89 -21.47
C ALA A 184 7.82 20.57 -22.21
N GLN A 185 6.55 20.18 -22.40
CA GLN A 185 6.18 18.93 -23.05
C GLN A 185 6.56 18.91 -24.55
N LYS A 186 6.35 20.01 -25.25
CA LYS A 186 6.70 20.10 -26.69
C LYS A 186 8.21 20.02 -26.88
N VAL A 187 8.97 20.75 -26.07
CA VAL A 187 10.45 20.76 -26.10
C VAL A 187 11.00 19.36 -25.82
N GLN A 188 10.48 18.71 -24.80
CA GLN A 188 10.86 17.35 -24.43
C GLN A 188 10.57 16.32 -25.53
N ILE A 189 9.38 16.38 -26.13
CA ILE A 189 8.99 15.45 -27.21
C ILE A 189 9.93 15.61 -28.41
N GLN A 190 10.24 16.84 -28.79
CA GLN A 190 11.11 17.10 -29.92
C GLN A 190 12.53 16.59 -29.70
N GLU A 191 13.12 16.86 -28.54
CA GLU A 191 14.45 16.35 -28.20
C GLU A 191 14.51 14.82 -28.18
N ILE A 192 13.51 14.18 -27.57
CA ILE A 192 13.41 12.72 -27.52
C ILE A 192 13.30 12.14 -28.93
N GLN A 193 12.51 12.74 -29.82
CA GLN A 193 12.39 12.30 -31.22
C GLN A 193 13.71 12.38 -31.97
N LEU A 194 14.45 13.50 -31.84
CA LEU A 194 15.76 13.68 -32.44
C LEU A 194 16.73 12.57 -31.97
N ARG A 195 16.78 12.28 -30.66
CA ARG A 195 17.62 11.22 -30.11
C ARG A 195 17.25 9.84 -30.62
N TYR A 196 15.96 9.52 -30.67
CA TYR A 196 15.52 8.21 -31.18
C TYR A 196 15.89 8.00 -32.65
N ASN A 197 15.94 9.04 -33.45
CA ASN A 197 16.38 8.93 -34.86
C ASN A 197 17.85 8.50 -34.97
N VAL A 198 18.71 8.99 -34.07
CA VAL A 198 20.11 8.59 -33.99
C VAL A 198 20.24 7.17 -33.39
N ILE A 199 19.58 6.94 -32.27
CA ILE A 199 19.63 5.67 -31.53
C ILE A 199 19.17 4.50 -32.42
N ARG A 200 18.07 4.67 -33.18
CA ARG A 200 17.59 3.62 -34.09
C ARG A 200 18.58 3.26 -35.18
N LYS A 201 19.30 4.24 -35.70
CA LYS A 201 20.36 3.96 -36.70
C LYS A 201 21.48 3.12 -36.07
N ILE A 202 21.89 3.44 -34.84
CA ILE A 202 22.92 2.70 -34.10
C ILE A 202 22.43 1.27 -33.78
N VAL A 203 21.23 1.15 -33.22
CA VAL A 203 20.67 -0.15 -32.83
C VAL A 203 20.48 -1.07 -34.05
N ASN A 204 19.95 -0.53 -35.16
CA ASN A 204 19.76 -1.29 -36.41
C ASN A 204 21.10 -1.77 -37.00
N ALA A 205 22.20 -1.04 -36.79
CA ALA A 205 23.52 -1.46 -37.26
C ALA A 205 24.16 -2.52 -36.34
N CYS A 206 23.91 -2.45 -35.02
CA CYS A 206 24.62 -3.26 -34.03
C CYS A 206 23.83 -4.50 -33.58
N VAL A 207 22.50 -4.53 -33.77
CA VAL A 207 21.63 -5.61 -33.25
C VAL A 207 21.10 -6.45 -34.40
N GLN A 208 21.47 -7.72 -34.42
CA GLN A 208 20.90 -8.72 -35.31
C GLN A 208 19.77 -9.46 -34.59
N LYS A 209 18.56 -9.40 -35.14
CA LYS A 209 17.41 -10.19 -34.69
C LYS A 209 17.22 -11.35 -35.65
N GLU A 210 17.43 -12.58 -35.19
CA GLU A 210 16.88 -13.72 -35.91
C GLU A 210 15.36 -13.72 -35.80
N ASN A 211 14.69 -13.82 -36.96
CA ASN A 211 13.21 -13.77 -37.06
C ASN A 211 12.59 -14.92 -36.23
N ARG A 212 12.24 -14.66 -35.00
CA ARG A 212 11.42 -15.58 -34.21
C ARG A 212 9.96 -15.12 -34.27
N THR A 213 9.10 -16.02 -34.66
CA THR A 213 7.68 -15.95 -34.31
C THR A 213 7.61 -15.75 -32.81
N LYS A 214 7.22 -14.54 -32.35
CA LYS A 214 6.90 -14.26 -30.94
C LYS A 214 6.08 -15.44 -30.43
N ASN A 215 6.49 -15.99 -29.27
CA ASN A 215 5.87 -17.14 -28.64
C ASN A 215 4.36 -17.07 -28.79
N GLU A 216 3.78 -17.89 -29.67
CA GLU A 216 2.34 -17.85 -29.98
C GLU A 216 1.48 -18.00 -28.74
N PHE A 217 2.02 -18.74 -27.75
CA PHE A 217 1.39 -18.91 -26.45
C PHE A 217 1.26 -17.60 -25.70
N SER A 218 2.31 -16.78 -25.63
CA SER A 218 2.27 -15.48 -24.94
C SER A 218 1.31 -14.51 -25.62
N LYS A 219 1.25 -14.52 -26.95
CA LYS A 219 0.28 -13.69 -27.71
C LYS A 219 -1.17 -14.14 -27.50
N LYS A 220 -1.41 -15.46 -27.51
CA LYS A 220 -2.75 -16.01 -27.24
C LYS A 220 -3.19 -15.70 -25.82
N LEU A 221 -2.29 -15.84 -24.83
CA LEU A 221 -2.56 -15.51 -23.44
C LEU A 221 -2.84 -14.02 -23.26
N ASP A 222 -2.05 -13.15 -23.87
CA ASP A 222 -2.27 -11.70 -23.85
C ASP A 222 -3.62 -11.32 -24.48
N ALA A 223 -4.01 -11.96 -25.58
CA ALA A 223 -5.31 -11.71 -26.21
C ALA A 223 -6.50 -12.00 -25.27
N TRP A 224 -6.37 -13.02 -24.43
CA TRP A 224 -7.39 -13.35 -23.43
C TRP A 224 -7.32 -12.44 -22.21
N LEU A 225 -6.12 -12.22 -21.65
CA LEU A 225 -5.92 -11.48 -20.41
C LEU A 225 -6.10 -9.95 -20.59
N THR A 226 -5.91 -9.43 -21.79
CA THR A 226 -6.14 -8.00 -22.10
C THR A 226 -7.46 -7.74 -22.82
N HIS A 227 -8.31 -8.77 -22.99
CA HIS A 227 -9.61 -8.61 -23.63
C HIS A 227 -10.53 -7.69 -22.81
N LYS A 228 -11.31 -6.85 -23.49
CA LYS A 228 -12.17 -5.80 -22.87
C LYS A 228 -13.13 -6.29 -21.78
N ILE A 229 -13.62 -7.52 -21.89
CA ILE A 229 -14.54 -8.14 -20.90
C ILE A 229 -13.84 -9.32 -20.23
N GLY A 230 -13.28 -10.24 -21.03
CA GLY A 230 -12.64 -11.45 -20.51
C GLY A 230 -11.50 -11.16 -19.54
N GLY A 231 -10.70 -10.11 -19.79
CA GLY A 231 -9.61 -9.69 -18.88
C GLY A 231 -10.11 -9.30 -17.48
N TYR A 232 -11.24 -8.58 -17.39
CA TYR A 232 -11.85 -8.23 -16.09
C TYR A 232 -12.40 -9.47 -15.38
N VAL A 233 -13.03 -10.40 -16.11
CA VAL A 233 -13.57 -11.64 -15.53
C VAL A 233 -12.44 -12.52 -14.98
N ILE A 234 -11.39 -12.73 -15.77
CA ILE A 234 -10.21 -13.51 -15.33
C ILE A 234 -9.56 -12.86 -14.10
N PHE A 235 -9.41 -11.54 -14.13
CA PHE A 235 -8.87 -10.79 -13.00
C PHE A 235 -9.71 -10.97 -11.74
N LEU A 236 -11.04 -10.90 -11.85
CA LEU A 236 -11.95 -11.10 -10.73
C LEU A 236 -11.88 -12.53 -10.19
N ILE A 237 -11.75 -13.55 -11.06
CA ILE A 237 -11.55 -14.94 -10.65
C ILE A 237 -10.24 -15.12 -9.90
N ILE A 238 -9.13 -14.57 -10.41
CA ILE A 238 -7.83 -14.65 -9.74
C ILE A 238 -7.89 -13.95 -8.38
N LEU A 239 -8.52 -12.79 -8.32
CA LEU A 239 -8.72 -12.06 -7.08
C LEU A 239 -9.54 -12.88 -6.07
N LEU A 240 -10.62 -13.49 -6.53
CA LEU A 240 -11.47 -14.34 -5.69
C LEU A 240 -10.70 -15.54 -5.15
N LEU A 241 -9.88 -16.20 -5.97
CA LEU A 241 -9.01 -17.29 -5.53
C LEU A 241 -7.99 -16.86 -4.48
N ILE A 242 -7.36 -15.69 -4.65
CA ILE A 242 -6.43 -15.14 -3.67
C ILE A 242 -7.16 -14.84 -2.36
N PHE A 243 -8.32 -14.20 -2.40
CA PHE A 243 -9.07 -13.93 -1.18
C PHE A 243 -9.58 -15.20 -0.50
N GLN A 244 -10.06 -16.19 -1.28
CA GLN A 244 -10.45 -17.48 -0.72
C GLN A 244 -9.28 -18.15 0.01
N ALA A 245 -8.09 -18.14 -0.59
CA ALA A 245 -6.89 -18.67 0.04
C ALA A 245 -6.52 -17.90 1.32
N ILE A 246 -6.60 -16.57 1.28
CA ILE A 246 -6.31 -15.71 2.44
C ILE A 246 -7.29 -16.03 3.58
N PHE A 247 -8.59 -16.11 3.34
CA PHE A 247 -9.56 -16.31 4.41
C PHE A 247 -9.58 -17.75 4.93
N GLN A 248 -9.43 -18.74 4.06
CA GLN A 248 -9.53 -20.14 4.47
C GLN A 248 -8.23 -20.70 5.04
N TRP A 249 -7.09 -20.35 4.45
CA TRP A 249 -5.80 -20.92 4.87
C TRP A 249 -5.13 -20.13 5.99
N SER A 250 -5.47 -18.86 6.18
CA SER A 250 -4.91 -18.09 7.30
C SER A 250 -5.59 -18.40 8.63
N SER A 251 -6.83 -18.90 8.66
CA SER A 251 -7.55 -19.16 9.91
C SER A 251 -6.80 -20.16 10.79
N VAL A 252 -6.35 -21.29 10.23
CA VAL A 252 -5.66 -22.33 11.01
C VAL A 252 -4.43 -21.81 11.76
N PRO A 253 -3.44 -21.14 11.11
CA PRO A 253 -2.32 -20.56 11.86
C PRO A 253 -2.73 -19.38 12.75
N MET A 254 -3.77 -18.62 12.42
CA MET A 254 -4.29 -17.54 13.27
C MET A 254 -4.87 -18.11 14.57
N ASP A 255 -5.71 -19.14 14.51
CA ASP A 255 -6.30 -19.81 15.65
C ASP A 255 -5.24 -20.46 16.55
N ALA A 256 -4.20 -21.05 15.96
CA ALA A 256 -3.06 -21.60 16.68
C ALA A 256 -2.26 -20.53 17.43
N ILE A 257 -2.07 -19.35 16.82
CA ILE A 257 -1.40 -18.21 17.46
C ILE A 257 -2.26 -17.72 18.62
N ASP A 258 -3.56 -17.54 18.41
CA ASP A 258 -4.49 -17.06 19.43
C ASP A 258 -4.53 -18.01 20.64
N ALA A 259 -4.70 -19.31 20.41
CA ALA A 259 -4.63 -20.34 21.45
C ALA A 259 -3.29 -20.33 22.22
N THR A 260 -2.17 -20.06 21.51
CA THR A 260 -0.85 -19.97 22.14
C THR A 260 -0.77 -18.75 23.07
N PHE A 261 -1.25 -17.58 22.64
CA PHE A 261 -1.26 -16.38 23.47
C PHE A 261 -2.22 -16.52 24.66
N ALA A 262 -3.38 -17.17 24.48
CA ALA A 262 -4.31 -17.49 25.56
C ALA A 262 -3.64 -18.41 26.59
N ALA A 263 -2.99 -19.50 26.16
CA ALA A 263 -2.28 -20.41 27.06
C ALA A 263 -1.13 -19.73 27.83
N ILE A 264 -0.39 -18.81 27.18
CA ILE A 264 0.65 -18.01 27.85
C ILE A 264 0.02 -17.09 28.91
N SER A 265 -1.11 -16.45 28.59
CA SER A 265 -1.83 -15.58 29.52
C SER A 265 -2.29 -16.37 30.78
N ASP A 266 -2.92 -17.52 30.55
CA ASP A 266 -3.39 -18.38 31.65
C ASP A 266 -2.21 -18.94 32.49
N GLY A 267 -1.14 -19.33 31.81
CA GLY A 267 0.10 -19.76 32.50
C GLY A 267 0.70 -18.65 33.38
N LEU A 268 0.74 -17.42 32.89
CA LEU A 268 1.22 -16.27 33.67
C LEU A 268 0.30 -15.97 34.86
N LYS A 269 -1.02 -16.01 34.67
CA LYS A 269 -2.01 -15.83 35.76
C LYS A 269 -1.90 -16.91 36.84
N SER A 270 -1.48 -18.14 36.48
CA SER A 270 -1.30 -19.22 37.45
C SER A 270 -0.02 -19.13 38.26
N VAL A 271 1.05 -18.53 37.72
CA VAL A 271 2.38 -18.46 38.35
C VAL A 271 2.60 -17.14 39.09
N MET A 272 2.06 -16.04 38.57
CA MET A 272 2.26 -14.70 39.15
C MET A 272 1.18 -14.38 40.20
N PRO A 273 1.53 -13.68 41.28
CA PRO A 273 0.53 -13.22 42.25
C PRO A 273 -0.42 -12.23 41.59
N ALA A 274 -1.70 -12.27 41.97
CA ALA A 274 -2.70 -11.32 41.51
C ALA A 274 -2.27 -9.88 41.86
N GLY A 275 -2.21 -9.02 40.85
CA GLY A 275 -1.80 -7.62 41.03
C GLY A 275 -1.67 -6.87 39.72
N LEU A 276 -1.48 -5.56 39.82
CA LEU A 276 -1.43 -4.63 38.70
C LEU A 276 -0.42 -5.02 37.60
N LEU A 277 0.72 -5.60 37.99
CA LEU A 277 1.75 -6.03 37.04
C LEU A 277 1.27 -7.25 36.23
N THR A 278 0.61 -8.18 36.87
CA THR A 278 0.03 -9.37 36.22
C THR A 278 -1.05 -8.93 35.23
N ASP A 279 -1.97 -8.07 35.67
CA ASP A 279 -3.05 -7.53 34.80
C ASP A 279 -2.49 -6.74 33.61
N LEU A 280 -1.45 -5.92 33.83
CA LEU A 280 -0.78 -5.22 32.72
C LEU A 280 -0.18 -6.19 31.70
N LEU A 281 0.48 -7.24 32.16
CA LEU A 281 1.10 -8.22 31.28
C LEU A 281 0.05 -9.05 30.54
N THR A 282 -0.95 -9.57 31.25
CA THR A 282 -1.93 -10.51 30.68
C THR A 282 -3.05 -9.85 29.91
N ASP A 283 -3.50 -8.67 30.33
CA ASP A 283 -4.67 -7.99 29.74
C ASP A 283 -4.28 -6.73 28.94
N GLY A 284 -3.04 -6.22 29.10
CA GLY A 284 -2.52 -5.07 28.36
C GLY A 284 -1.51 -5.41 27.26
N ILE A 285 -0.39 -6.02 27.65
CA ILE A 285 0.77 -6.23 26.76
C ILE A 285 0.59 -7.49 25.90
N LEU A 286 0.23 -8.62 26.49
CA LEU A 286 0.05 -9.88 25.77
C LEU A 286 -1.03 -9.81 24.70
N PRO A 287 -2.24 -9.28 24.95
CA PRO A 287 -3.24 -9.08 23.91
C PRO A 287 -2.79 -8.08 22.82
N GLY A 288 -2.01 -7.06 23.22
CA GLY A 288 -1.41 -6.12 22.27
C GLY A 288 -0.44 -6.79 21.29
N ILE A 289 0.46 -7.65 21.80
CA ILE A 289 1.39 -8.42 20.96
C ILE A 289 0.65 -9.51 20.17
N GLY A 290 -0.25 -10.24 20.81
CA GLY A 290 -1.10 -11.25 20.17
C GLY A 290 -1.87 -10.68 18.99
N GLY A 291 -2.56 -9.54 19.18
CA GLY A 291 -3.30 -8.85 18.15
C GLY A 291 -2.45 -8.34 16.96
N ILE A 292 -1.12 -8.21 17.15
CA ILE A 292 -0.20 -7.92 16.02
C ILE A 292 0.16 -9.21 15.28
N VAL A 293 0.56 -10.24 16.03
CA VAL A 293 1.14 -11.47 15.47
C VAL A 293 0.06 -12.32 14.79
N ILE A 294 -1.18 -12.30 15.29
CA ILE A 294 -2.31 -13.05 14.72
C ILE A 294 -2.57 -12.70 13.23
N PHE A 295 -2.32 -11.45 12.81
CA PHE A 295 -2.49 -11.05 11.41
C PHE A 295 -1.29 -11.38 10.51
N ALA A 296 -0.15 -11.81 11.07
CA ALA A 296 1.05 -12.12 10.27
C ALA A 296 0.82 -13.20 9.18
N PRO A 297 0.11 -14.32 9.45
CA PRO A 297 -0.20 -15.32 8.41
C PRO A 297 -1.06 -14.76 7.28
N GLN A 298 -2.08 -13.98 7.58
CA GLN A 298 -2.97 -13.37 6.61
C GLN A 298 -2.20 -12.39 5.68
N ILE A 299 -1.31 -11.59 6.27
CA ILE A 299 -0.46 -10.66 5.54
C ILE A 299 0.56 -11.41 4.69
N ALA A 300 1.13 -12.50 5.20
CA ALA A 300 2.06 -13.35 4.47
C ALA A 300 1.40 -13.92 3.19
N LEU A 301 0.20 -14.48 3.29
CA LEU A 301 -0.56 -15.03 2.15
C LEU A 301 -0.94 -13.94 1.13
N LEU A 302 -1.38 -12.78 1.60
CA LEU A 302 -1.69 -11.64 0.72
C LEU A 302 -0.46 -11.23 -0.11
N PHE A 303 0.67 -11.00 0.56
CA PHE A 303 1.88 -10.61 -0.16
C PHE A 303 2.49 -11.71 -0.99
N ALA A 304 2.33 -12.98 -0.61
CA ALA A 304 2.69 -14.12 -1.46
C ALA A 304 1.89 -14.09 -2.77
N GLY A 305 0.57 -13.93 -2.70
CA GLY A 305 -0.30 -13.82 -3.87
C GLY A 305 0.09 -12.65 -4.77
N ILE A 306 0.26 -11.45 -4.20
CA ILE A 306 0.66 -10.26 -4.96
C ILE A 306 2.05 -10.45 -5.59
N ALA A 307 3.02 -10.97 -4.85
CA ALA A 307 4.39 -11.20 -5.35
C ALA A 307 4.41 -12.23 -6.50
N VAL A 308 3.60 -13.26 -6.45
CA VAL A 308 3.45 -14.23 -7.54
C VAL A 308 2.87 -13.54 -8.79
N LEU A 309 1.82 -12.72 -8.64
CA LEU A 309 1.24 -11.98 -9.77
C LEU A 309 2.23 -10.96 -10.37
N GLU A 310 3.07 -10.37 -9.54
CA GLU A 310 4.10 -9.41 -9.95
C GLU A 310 5.25 -10.12 -10.69
N GLU A 311 5.80 -11.19 -10.11
CA GLU A 311 6.91 -11.97 -10.69
C GLU A 311 6.52 -12.63 -12.03
N THR A 312 5.27 -13.08 -12.16
CA THR A 312 4.76 -13.67 -13.42
C THR A 312 4.54 -12.63 -14.53
N GLY A 313 4.51 -11.33 -14.20
CA GLY A 313 4.20 -10.25 -15.13
C GLY A 313 2.69 -10.04 -15.37
N TYR A 314 1.82 -10.77 -14.68
CA TYR A 314 0.37 -10.59 -14.79
C TYR A 314 -0.09 -9.23 -14.27
N MET A 315 0.53 -8.73 -13.20
CA MET A 315 0.19 -7.44 -12.61
C MET A 315 0.30 -6.27 -13.61
N ALA A 316 1.27 -6.31 -14.53
CA ALA A 316 1.39 -5.30 -15.59
C ALA A 316 0.15 -5.27 -16.51
N ARG A 317 -0.45 -6.44 -16.81
CA ARG A 317 -1.69 -6.55 -17.63
C ARG A 317 -2.89 -6.00 -16.88
N VAL A 318 -2.99 -6.30 -15.60
CA VAL A 318 -4.04 -5.75 -14.73
C VAL A 318 -3.97 -4.21 -14.71
N VAL A 319 -2.78 -3.66 -14.47
CA VAL A 319 -2.56 -2.21 -14.48
C VAL A 319 -2.94 -1.60 -15.83
N PHE A 320 -2.54 -2.23 -16.95
CA PHE A 320 -2.90 -1.78 -18.31
C PHE A 320 -4.42 -1.80 -18.52
N LEU A 321 -5.09 -2.88 -18.16
CA LEU A 321 -6.54 -3.05 -18.32
C LEU A 321 -7.32 -2.01 -17.52
N MET A 322 -6.90 -1.78 -16.27
CA MET A 322 -7.59 -0.90 -15.33
C MET A 322 -7.26 0.59 -15.53
N ASP A 323 -6.16 0.93 -16.18
CA ASP A 323 -5.70 2.32 -16.33
C ASP A 323 -6.76 3.22 -17.00
N LYS A 324 -7.41 2.73 -18.06
CA LYS A 324 -8.47 3.48 -18.76
C LYS A 324 -9.67 3.79 -17.85
N LEU A 325 -10.01 2.87 -16.95
CA LEU A 325 -11.11 3.05 -15.99
C LEU A 325 -10.70 4.01 -14.87
N MET A 326 -9.53 3.80 -14.27
CA MET A 326 -9.05 4.55 -13.10
C MET A 326 -8.79 6.02 -13.43
N ARG A 327 -8.27 6.35 -14.61
CA ARG A 327 -8.03 7.74 -15.04
C ARG A 327 -9.27 8.61 -15.08
N LYS A 328 -10.45 8.04 -15.33
CA LYS A 328 -11.72 8.79 -15.29
C LYS A 328 -11.97 9.40 -13.92
N PHE A 329 -11.54 8.71 -12.86
CA PHE A 329 -11.73 9.08 -11.47
C PHE A 329 -10.52 9.78 -10.83
N GLY A 330 -9.46 10.05 -11.61
CA GLY A 330 -8.26 10.74 -11.10
C GLY A 330 -7.24 9.82 -10.43
N LEU A 331 -7.41 8.52 -10.62
CA LEU A 331 -6.50 7.49 -10.19
C LEU A 331 -5.65 7.01 -11.37
N ASN A 332 -4.48 6.46 -11.07
CA ASN A 332 -3.60 5.81 -12.05
C ASN A 332 -3.94 4.30 -12.12
N GLY A 333 -3.65 3.64 -13.23
CA GLY A 333 -3.77 2.18 -13.31
C GLY A 333 -2.99 1.44 -12.22
N ARG A 334 -1.87 1.97 -11.76
CA ARG A 334 -1.11 1.44 -10.62
C ARG A 334 -1.84 1.55 -9.27
N SER A 335 -2.83 2.45 -9.15
CA SER A 335 -3.66 2.58 -7.94
C SER A 335 -4.55 1.35 -7.68
N VAL A 336 -4.76 0.52 -8.69
CA VAL A 336 -5.55 -0.71 -8.57
C VAL A 336 -4.93 -1.68 -7.56
N VAL A 337 -3.60 -1.82 -7.57
CA VAL A 337 -2.88 -2.71 -6.63
C VAL A 337 -3.10 -2.29 -5.17
N PRO A 338 -2.86 -1.03 -4.78
CA PRO A 338 -3.20 -0.54 -3.45
C PRO A 338 -4.68 -0.72 -3.09
N LEU A 339 -5.60 -0.38 -3.99
CA LEU A 339 -7.04 -0.46 -3.68
C LEU A 339 -7.49 -1.91 -3.43
N ILE A 340 -7.04 -2.85 -4.24
CA ILE A 340 -7.34 -4.28 -4.04
C ILE A 340 -6.72 -4.79 -2.74
N SER A 341 -5.45 -4.45 -2.49
CA SER A 341 -4.80 -4.81 -1.23
C SER A 341 -5.53 -4.22 -0.02
N GLY A 342 -6.20 -3.07 -0.20
CA GLY A 342 -7.01 -2.39 0.80
C GLY A 342 -8.20 -3.21 1.30
N VAL A 343 -8.74 -4.12 0.48
CA VAL A 343 -9.81 -5.05 0.89
C VAL A 343 -9.31 -6.05 1.93
N ALA A 344 -8.04 -6.44 1.88
CA ALA A 344 -7.46 -7.26 2.93
C ALA A 344 -7.01 -6.39 4.12
N CYS A 345 -6.16 -5.38 3.87
CA CYS A 345 -5.67 -4.47 4.92
C CYS A 345 -5.21 -3.13 4.34
N ALA A 346 -5.61 -2.00 4.95
CA ALA A 346 -5.24 -0.66 4.52
C ALA A 346 -3.73 -0.36 4.69
N ILE A 347 -3.07 -0.95 5.67
CA ILE A 347 -1.64 -0.71 5.97
C ILE A 347 -0.74 -1.09 4.77
N PRO A 348 -0.72 -2.37 4.33
CA PRO A 348 0.07 -2.76 3.16
C PRO A 348 -0.39 -2.06 1.88
N ALA A 349 -1.67 -1.77 1.76
CA ALA A 349 -2.22 -1.05 0.63
C ALA A 349 -1.62 0.36 0.49
N ILE A 350 -1.58 1.14 1.56
CA ILE A 350 -0.97 2.47 1.58
C ILE A 350 0.53 2.39 1.29
N MET A 351 1.22 1.40 1.84
CA MET A 351 2.65 1.17 1.54
C MET A 351 2.88 0.83 0.06
N ALA A 352 1.97 0.11 -0.59
CA ALA A 352 2.05 -0.21 -2.02
C ALA A 352 1.88 1.02 -2.92
N THR A 353 1.34 2.14 -2.41
CA THR A 353 1.22 3.40 -3.20
C THR A 353 2.57 4.00 -3.59
N ARG A 354 3.69 3.53 -3.01
CA ARG A 354 5.04 3.93 -3.40
C ARG A 354 5.36 3.68 -4.87
N THR A 355 4.64 2.76 -5.52
CA THR A 355 4.77 2.46 -6.95
C THR A 355 4.13 3.53 -7.86
N ILE A 356 3.39 4.50 -7.29
CA ILE A 356 2.73 5.57 -8.02
C ILE A 356 3.68 6.77 -8.08
N ASP A 357 4.11 7.14 -9.28
CA ASP A 357 5.14 8.15 -9.50
C ASP A 357 4.62 9.58 -9.21
N ASN A 358 3.37 9.87 -9.61
CA ASN A 358 2.77 11.20 -9.39
C ASN A 358 2.30 11.35 -7.95
N TRP A 359 2.84 12.35 -7.24
CA TRP A 359 2.52 12.62 -5.84
C TRP A 359 1.03 12.88 -5.60
N LYS A 360 0.35 13.62 -6.50
CA LYS A 360 -1.07 13.92 -6.35
C LYS A 360 -1.93 12.67 -6.49
N GLU A 361 -1.66 11.84 -7.51
CA GLU A 361 -2.35 10.56 -7.72
C GLU A 361 -2.06 9.59 -6.55
N ARG A 362 -0.82 9.55 -6.07
CA ARG A 362 -0.44 8.80 -4.87
C ARG A 362 -1.21 9.26 -3.65
N LEU A 363 -1.29 10.57 -3.42
CA LEU A 363 -2.02 11.15 -2.29
C LEU A 363 -3.51 10.81 -2.36
N ILE A 364 -4.15 10.94 -3.53
CA ILE A 364 -5.55 10.54 -3.74
C ILE A 364 -5.72 9.07 -3.39
N THR A 365 -4.83 8.19 -3.87
CA THR A 365 -4.90 6.75 -3.59
C THR A 365 -4.76 6.47 -2.09
N ILE A 366 -3.82 7.12 -1.39
CA ILE A 366 -3.67 7.02 0.07
C ILE A 366 -4.97 7.42 0.79
N PHE A 367 -5.60 8.52 0.35
CA PHE A 367 -6.81 9.04 0.98
C PHE A 367 -8.03 8.14 0.84
N VAL A 368 -8.20 7.50 -0.31
CA VAL A 368 -9.38 6.67 -0.57
C VAL A 368 -9.22 5.21 -0.14
N THR A 369 -7.98 4.75 0.06
CA THR A 369 -7.69 3.37 0.47
C THR A 369 -8.44 2.94 1.74
N PRO A 370 -8.58 3.73 2.82
CA PRO A 370 -9.31 3.30 4.03
C PRO A 370 -10.82 3.14 3.83
N LEU A 371 -11.40 3.66 2.75
CA LEU A 371 -12.81 3.44 2.39
C LEU A 371 -13.06 2.02 1.87
N MET A 372 -12.01 1.35 1.37
CA MET A 372 -12.10 -0.07 1.05
C MET A 372 -12.32 -0.87 2.33
N SER A 373 -13.39 -1.66 2.37
CA SER A 373 -13.72 -2.46 3.54
C SER A 373 -12.72 -3.60 3.71
N CYS A 374 -11.92 -3.53 4.78
CA CYS A 374 -10.91 -4.56 5.07
C CYS A 374 -11.52 -5.74 5.86
N SER A 375 -10.79 -6.87 5.90
CA SER A 375 -11.22 -8.09 6.58
C SER A 375 -11.53 -7.91 8.08
N ALA A 376 -10.82 -7.02 8.78
CA ALA A 376 -11.07 -6.73 10.20
C ALA A 376 -12.45 -6.07 10.47
N ARG A 377 -13.16 -5.64 9.43
CA ARG A 377 -14.55 -5.15 9.56
C ARG A 377 -15.58 -6.29 9.54
N LEU A 378 -15.22 -7.47 9.03
CA LEU A 378 -16.16 -8.58 8.88
C LEU A 378 -16.88 -8.95 10.18
N PRO A 379 -16.23 -9.16 11.34
CA PRO A 379 -16.91 -9.51 12.58
C PRO A 379 -17.95 -8.47 12.99
N VAL A 380 -17.64 -7.18 12.81
CA VAL A 380 -18.57 -6.09 13.12
C VAL A 380 -19.76 -6.12 12.14
N PHE A 381 -19.50 -6.30 10.85
CA PHE A 381 -20.56 -6.37 9.83
C PHE A 381 -21.47 -7.58 10.05
N THR A 382 -20.90 -8.75 10.36
CA THR A 382 -21.66 -9.98 10.60
C THR A 382 -22.63 -9.82 11.78
N ILE A 383 -22.15 -9.23 12.88
CA ILE A 383 -22.98 -8.99 14.06
C ILE A 383 -24.08 -7.97 13.74
N LEU A 384 -23.73 -6.81 13.17
CA LEU A 384 -24.71 -5.75 12.91
C LEU A 384 -25.76 -6.17 11.86
N ILE A 385 -25.34 -6.86 10.81
CA ILE A 385 -26.25 -7.41 9.80
C ILE A 385 -27.12 -8.51 10.41
N GLY A 386 -26.54 -9.39 11.25
CA GLY A 386 -27.29 -10.44 11.95
C GLY A 386 -28.35 -9.89 12.91
N VAL A 387 -28.09 -8.71 13.50
CA VAL A 387 -29.09 -7.99 14.33
C VAL A 387 -30.17 -7.32 13.48
N ALA A 388 -29.77 -6.63 12.40
CA ALA A 388 -30.67 -5.81 11.59
C ALA A 388 -31.48 -6.59 10.55
N VAL A 389 -30.89 -7.63 9.95
CA VAL A 389 -31.42 -8.32 8.78
C VAL A 389 -31.95 -9.71 9.18
N PRO A 390 -33.22 -10.03 8.88
CA PRO A 390 -33.77 -11.35 9.15
C PRO A 390 -33.16 -12.42 8.23
N GLU A 391 -33.19 -13.69 8.70
CA GLU A 391 -32.77 -14.84 7.89
C GLU A 391 -33.84 -15.21 6.87
N ILE A 392 -33.81 -14.57 5.73
CA ILE A 392 -34.75 -14.82 4.62
C ILE A 392 -33.94 -15.20 3.38
N LYS A 393 -34.28 -16.35 2.79
CA LYS A 393 -33.72 -16.76 1.50
C LYS A 393 -34.51 -16.15 0.35
N LEU A 394 -33.90 -15.22 -0.37
CA LEU A 394 -34.48 -14.62 -1.57
C LEU A 394 -34.30 -15.59 -2.75
N LEU A 395 -35.39 -15.91 -3.49
CA LEU A 395 -35.37 -16.86 -4.61
C LEU A 395 -34.85 -18.27 -4.24
N GLY A 396 -34.86 -18.65 -2.95
CA GLY A 396 -34.41 -19.95 -2.48
C GLY A 396 -32.88 -20.19 -2.48
N ILE A 397 -32.09 -19.30 -3.07
CA ILE A 397 -30.63 -19.46 -3.26
C ILE A 397 -29.84 -18.40 -2.51
N PHE A 398 -30.29 -17.14 -2.51
CA PHE A 398 -29.53 -16.03 -1.94
C PHE A 398 -30.00 -15.69 -0.52
N ASP A 399 -29.07 -15.71 0.43
CA ASP A 399 -29.32 -15.22 1.78
C ASP A 399 -29.32 -13.68 1.79
N LEU A 400 -30.36 -13.08 2.39
CA LEU A 400 -30.48 -11.62 2.50
C LEU A 400 -29.34 -10.99 3.30
N ARG A 401 -28.81 -11.70 4.30
CA ARG A 401 -27.64 -11.26 5.07
C ARG A 401 -26.37 -11.21 4.22
N GLY A 402 -26.18 -12.19 3.35
CA GLY A 402 -25.07 -12.22 2.38
C GLY A 402 -25.17 -11.06 1.37
N LEU A 403 -26.39 -10.74 0.90
CA LEU A 403 -26.61 -9.60 0.03
C LEU A 403 -26.36 -8.26 0.72
N ALA A 404 -26.75 -8.12 2.00
CA ALA A 404 -26.46 -6.94 2.81
C ALA A 404 -24.94 -6.74 3.01
N LEU A 405 -24.22 -7.83 3.25
CA LEU A 405 -22.75 -7.81 3.36
C LEU A 405 -22.10 -7.37 2.03
N LEU A 406 -22.51 -7.95 0.91
CA LEU A 406 -22.07 -7.55 -0.42
C LEU A 406 -22.36 -6.05 -0.67
N GLY A 407 -23.55 -5.59 -0.30
CA GLY A 407 -23.95 -4.18 -0.36
C GLY A 407 -23.03 -3.27 0.42
N ALA A 408 -22.63 -3.66 1.63
CA ALA A 408 -21.69 -2.89 2.47
C ALA A 408 -20.32 -2.74 1.80
N TYR A 409 -19.78 -3.80 1.17
CA TYR A 409 -18.54 -3.74 0.41
C TYR A 409 -18.65 -2.86 -0.84
N LEU A 410 -19.77 -2.98 -1.58
CA LEU A 410 -20.02 -2.17 -2.77
C LEU A 410 -20.15 -0.67 -2.42
N ILE A 411 -20.83 -0.33 -1.33
CA ILE A 411 -20.94 1.06 -0.84
C ILE A 411 -19.55 1.62 -0.54
N GLY A 412 -18.68 0.87 0.13
CA GLY A 412 -17.30 1.28 0.40
C GLY A 412 -16.50 1.53 -0.89
N PHE A 413 -16.63 0.64 -1.87
CA PHE A 413 -15.98 0.78 -3.18
C PHE A 413 -16.48 2.01 -3.96
N ILE A 414 -17.79 2.20 -4.02
CA ILE A 414 -18.40 3.38 -4.67
C ILE A 414 -17.95 4.67 -3.99
N ALA A 415 -17.93 4.70 -2.65
CA ALA A 415 -17.48 5.84 -1.89
C ALA A 415 -15.99 6.16 -2.14
N ALA A 416 -15.13 5.14 -2.28
CA ALA A 416 -13.72 5.32 -2.63
C ALA A 416 -13.57 5.98 -4.01
N ILE A 417 -14.34 5.54 -5.01
CA ILE A 417 -14.33 6.12 -6.36
C ILE A 417 -14.86 7.57 -6.33
N LEU A 418 -15.97 7.83 -5.66
CA LEU A 418 -16.54 9.18 -5.54
C LEU A 418 -15.58 10.12 -4.82
N SER A 419 -14.98 9.67 -3.73
CA SER A 419 -13.97 10.45 -3.00
C SER A 419 -12.74 10.74 -3.85
N ALA A 420 -12.27 9.78 -4.65
CA ALA A 420 -11.17 9.99 -5.59
C ALA A 420 -11.52 11.06 -6.63
N TRP A 421 -12.74 11.00 -7.18
CA TRP A 421 -13.23 11.98 -8.14
C TRP A 421 -13.31 13.39 -7.55
N VAL A 422 -13.86 13.53 -6.34
CA VAL A 422 -13.91 14.82 -5.61
C VAL A 422 -12.50 15.35 -5.34
N MET A 423 -11.60 14.52 -4.86
CA MET A 423 -10.21 14.93 -4.60
C MET A 423 -9.47 15.33 -5.88
N LYS A 424 -9.74 14.67 -7.00
CA LYS A 424 -9.20 15.08 -8.32
C LYS A 424 -9.59 16.51 -8.66
N LEU A 425 -10.86 16.88 -8.42
CA LEU A 425 -11.36 18.24 -8.67
C LEU A 425 -10.69 19.26 -7.74
N LEU A 426 -10.49 18.92 -6.46
CA LEU A 426 -9.89 19.81 -5.47
C LEU A 426 -8.38 20.01 -5.71
N LEU A 427 -7.64 18.95 -6.06
CA LEU A 427 -6.17 19.00 -6.22
C LEU A 427 -5.71 19.51 -7.60
N GLN A 428 -6.62 19.78 -8.54
CA GLN A 428 -6.35 20.32 -9.89
C GLN A 428 -5.07 19.75 -10.52
N SER A 429 -5.02 18.45 -10.76
CA SER A 429 -3.87 17.83 -11.40
C SER A 429 -3.88 18.17 -12.89
N LYS A 430 -3.14 19.21 -13.32
CA LYS A 430 -2.93 19.58 -14.73
C LYS A 430 -1.94 18.63 -15.45
N GLU A 431 -1.14 17.89 -14.69
CA GLU A 431 -0.15 16.97 -15.22
C GLU A 431 -0.82 15.65 -15.64
N LYS A 432 -0.86 15.40 -16.94
CA LYS A 432 -1.26 14.10 -17.48
C LYS A 432 -0.09 13.13 -17.28
N SER A 433 -0.19 12.24 -16.32
CA SER A 433 0.73 11.10 -16.20
C SER A 433 0.53 10.18 -17.42
N PHE A 434 1.52 10.11 -18.29
CA PHE A 434 1.55 9.11 -19.36
C PHE A 434 2.16 7.82 -18.79
N LEU A 435 1.32 6.83 -18.56
CA LEU A 435 1.77 5.49 -18.21
C LEU A 435 2.32 4.82 -19.48
N LEU A 436 3.64 4.92 -19.71
CA LEU A 436 4.33 4.07 -20.68
C LEU A 436 4.50 2.70 -20.01
N LEU A 437 3.52 1.83 -20.18
CA LEU A 437 3.55 0.49 -19.62
C LEU A 437 4.11 -0.47 -20.67
N GLU A 438 5.30 -0.97 -20.44
CA GLU A 438 5.79 -2.14 -21.15
C GLU A 438 5.24 -3.38 -20.49
N LEU A 439 4.62 -4.25 -21.29
CA LEU A 439 4.15 -5.54 -20.82
C LEU A 439 5.36 -6.50 -20.79
N PRO A 440 5.89 -6.88 -19.61
CA PRO A 440 7.00 -7.82 -19.51
C PRO A 440 6.56 -9.19 -20.03
N ASP A 441 7.48 -9.99 -20.55
CA ASP A 441 7.18 -11.36 -20.92
C ASP A 441 6.77 -12.19 -19.69
N TYR A 442 5.88 -13.18 -19.89
CA TYR A 442 5.48 -14.09 -18.80
C TYR A 442 6.68 -14.95 -18.38
N LYS A 443 6.89 -15.05 -17.08
CA LYS A 443 7.96 -15.86 -16.49
C LYS A 443 7.41 -16.67 -15.32
N ALA A 444 7.98 -17.83 -15.07
CA ALA A 444 7.69 -18.57 -13.85
C ALA A 444 8.13 -17.75 -12.62
N PRO A 445 7.34 -17.72 -11.54
CA PRO A 445 7.68 -16.95 -10.35
C PRO A 445 8.95 -17.51 -9.70
N ARG A 446 9.82 -16.64 -9.24
CA ARG A 446 11.02 -17.01 -8.48
C ARG A 446 10.64 -17.08 -7.01
N TRP A 447 10.46 -18.29 -6.52
CA TRP A 447 10.02 -18.54 -5.15
C TRP A 447 10.92 -17.89 -4.10
N GLN A 448 12.23 -17.77 -4.37
CA GLN A 448 13.15 -17.06 -3.49
C GLN A 448 12.79 -15.58 -3.34
N ASN A 449 12.47 -14.88 -4.44
CA ASN A 449 12.05 -13.49 -4.40
C ASN A 449 10.70 -13.32 -3.69
N VAL A 450 9.76 -14.23 -3.96
CA VAL A 450 8.47 -14.28 -3.26
C VAL A 450 8.70 -14.41 -1.76
N GLY A 451 9.53 -15.38 -1.32
CA GLY A 451 9.84 -15.59 0.09
C GLY A 451 10.49 -14.36 0.76
N ILE A 452 11.46 -13.73 0.10
CA ILE A 452 12.10 -12.51 0.59
C ILE A 452 11.08 -11.37 0.73
N THR A 453 10.24 -11.18 -0.29
CA THR A 453 9.20 -10.14 -0.28
C THR A 453 8.21 -10.36 0.87
N VAL A 454 7.73 -11.58 1.05
CA VAL A 454 6.83 -11.94 2.16
C VAL A 454 7.48 -11.66 3.51
N TYR A 455 8.71 -12.17 3.72
CA TYR A 455 9.44 -11.95 4.98
C TYR A 455 9.62 -10.47 5.31
N GLU A 456 10.07 -9.66 4.35
CA GLU A 456 10.28 -8.24 4.58
C GLU A 456 8.98 -7.49 4.86
N LYS A 457 7.89 -7.84 4.18
CA LYS A 457 6.58 -7.20 4.39
C LYS A 457 5.99 -7.55 5.74
N VAL A 458 6.05 -8.82 6.14
CA VAL A 458 5.62 -9.28 7.47
C VAL A 458 6.49 -8.65 8.56
N LYS A 459 7.82 -8.67 8.41
CA LYS A 459 8.74 -8.01 9.35
C LYS A 459 8.42 -6.52 9.51
N THR A 460 8.22 -5.81 8.40
CA THR A 460 7.88 -4.38 8.42
C THR A 460 6.55 -4.14 9.13
N PHE A 461 5.55 -5.01 8.90
CA PHE A 461 4.26 -4.91 9.58
C PHE A 461 4.39 -5.11 11.10
N VAL A 462 5.09 -6.15 11.53
CA VAL A 462 5.26 -6.44 12.97
C VAL A 462 6.08 -5.36 13.67
N THR A 463 7.15 -4.87 13.03
CA THR A 463 8.07 -3.92 13.70
C THR A 463 7.60 -2.48 13.70
N GLU A 464 6.86 -2.02 12.70
CA GLU A 464 6.53 -0.60 12.56
C GLU A 464 5.11 -0.27 13.07
N PRO A 465 4.02 -0.78 12.48
CA PRO A 465 2.69 -0.61 13.06
C PRO A 465 2.56 -1.29 14.43
N GLY A 466 3.25 -2.42 14.64
CA GLY A 466 3.19 -3.18 15.87
C GLY A 466 3.55 -2.37 17.11
N LYS A 467 4.61 -1.56 17.07
CA LYS A 467 4.98 -0.68 18.20
C LYS A 467 3.86 0.29 18.58
N ILE A 468 3.14 0.79 17.58
CA ILE A 468 2.05 1.75 17.79
C ILE A 468 0.83 1.04 18.35
N ILE A 469 0.50 -0.15 17.82
CA ILE A 469 -0.61 -0.98 18.33
C ILE A 469 -0.36 -1.32 19.79
N LEU A 470 0.86 -1.79 20.13
CA LEU A 470 1.22 -2.12 21.50
C LEU A 470 1.10 -0.93 22.45
N ALA A 471 1.62 0.25 22.05
CA ALA A 471 1.51 1.46 22.86
C ALA A 471 0.05 1.84 23.13
N ILE A 472 -0.79 1.76 22.10
CA ILE A 472 -2.22 2.07 22.22
C ILE A 472 -2.95 1.02 23.06
N SER A 473 -2.61 -0.27 22.90
CA SER A 473 -3.20 -1.35 23.70
C SER A 473 -2.96 -1.11 25.21
N VAL A 474 -1.73 -0.73 25.57
CA VAL A 474 -1.39 -0.38 26.97
C VAL A 474 -2.16 0.85 27.46
N VAL A 475 -2.30 1.88 26.62
CA VAL A 475 -3.08 3.09 26.97
C VAL A 475 -4.56 2.75 27.16
N LEU A 476 -5.15 1.97 26.27
CA LEU A 476 -6.55 1.55 26.36
C LEU A 476 -6.78 0.64 27.56
N TRP A 477 -5.86 -0.29 27.82
CA TRP A 477 -5.89 -1.10 29.05
C TRP A 477 -5.90 -0.20 30.28
N ALA A 478 -5.03 0.80 30.35
CA ALA A 478 -5.01 1.73 31.48
C ALA A 478 -6.33 2.51 31.62
N LEU A 479 -6.89 2.99 30.52
CA LEU A 479 -8.20 3.69 30.54
C LEU A 479 -9.36 2.77 30.95
N ALA A 480 -9.30 1.48 30.62
CA ALA A 480 -10.31 0.50 30.99
C ALA A 480 -10.14 -0.04 32.41
N SER A 481 -8.88 -0.16 32.92
CA SER A 481 -8.55 -0.74 34.22
C SER A 481 -8.51 0.25 35.36
N PHE A 482 -8.48 1.57 35.08
CA PHE A 482 -8.47 2.60 36.10
C PHE A 482 -9.73 3.49 36.02
N GLY A 483 -10.18 3.94 37.20
CA GLY A 483 -11.33 4.85 37.33
C GLY A 483 -11.10 5.88 38.43
N PRO A 484 -11.83 7.01 38.45
CA PRO A 484 -11.68 8.04 39.45
C PRO A 484 -12.17 7.57 40.84
N ASN A 485 -11.40 7.87 41.89
CA ASN A 485 -11.82 7.72 43.29
C ASN A 485 -12.41 6.34 43.68
N ASN A 486 -11.76 5.24 43.28
CA ASN A 486 -12.20 3.85 43.51
C ASN A 486 -13.65 3.58 43.06
N ALA A 487 -14.10 4.30 41.99
CA ALA A 487 -15.45 4.15 41.43
C ALA A 487 -15.69 2.72 40.92
N MET A 488 -14.65 2.05 40.39
CA MET A 488 -14.75 0.70 39.86
C MET A 488 -15.04 -0.34 40.96
N GLU A 489 -14.38 -0.22 42.12
CA GLU A 489 -14.61 -1.13 43.27
C GLU A 489 -16.01 -0.92 43.83
N ARG A 490 -16.42 0.34 43.97
CA ARG A 490 -17.79 0.68 44.41
C ARG A 490 -18.84 0.16 43.44
N ALA A 491 -18.61 0.29 42.15
CA ALA A 491 -19.52 -0.23 41.13
C ALA A 491 -19.60 -1.75 41.13
N ALA A 492 -18.47 -2.45 41.38
CA ALA A 492 -18.46 -3.89 41.52
C ALA A 492 -19.23 -4.37 42.76
N ALA A 493 -19.11 -3.65 43.88
CA ALA A 493 -19.81 -3.98 45.14
C ALA A 493 -21.34 -3.81 45.06
N THR A 494 -21.88 -3.14 44.03
CA THR A 494 -23.34 -3.00 43.82
C THR A 494 -23.98 -4.24 43.20
N VAL A 495 -23.19 -5.18 42.67
CA VAL A 495 -23.70 -6.40 42.04
C VAL A 495 -23.93 -7.46 43.13
N VAL A 496 -25.13 -8.01 43.20
CA VAL A 496 -25.51 -9.02 44.19
C VAL A 496 -24.80 -10.34 43.90
N VAL A 497 -24.08 -10.87 44.90
CA VAL A 497 -23.39 -12.16 44.78
C VAL A 497 -24.43 -13.27 44.69
N PRO A 498 -24.46 -14.08 43.63
CA PRO A 498 -25.41 -15.17 43.52
C PRO A 498 -25.03 -16.32 44.49
N THR A 499 -26.05 -16.99 45.00
CA THR A 499 -25.91 -18.18 45.82
C THR A 499 -25.72 -19.46 45.00
N ASP A 500 -25.98 -19.40 43.73
CA ASP A 500 -25.97 -20.55 42.79
C ASP A 500 -24.78 -20.49 41.85
N SER A 501 -24.00 -21.56 41.76
CA SER A 501 -22.79 -21.65 40.91
C SER A 501 -23.07 -21.49 39.42
N THR A 502 -24.29 -21.80 38.96
CA THR A 502 -24.71 -21.60 37.55
C THR A 502 -24.82 -20.13 37.17
N GLN A 503 -25.01 -19.25 38.15
CA GLN A 503 -25.13 -17.79 37.90
C GLN A 503 -23.78 -17.06 38.05
N LEU A 504 -22.72 -17.76 38.40
CA LEU A 504 -21.41 -17.15 38.65
C LEU A 504 -20.84 -16.46 37.40
N ILE A 505 -21.03 -17.04 36.22
CA ILE A 505 -20.57 -16.45 34.95
C ILE A 505 -21.35 -15.16 34.66
N ILE A 506 -22.66 -15.15 34.87
CA ILE A 506 -23.49 -13.94 34.66
C ILE A 506 -23.06 -12.84 35.63
N TYR A 507 -22.80 -13.19 36.92
CA TYR A 507 -22.29 -12.27 37.90
C TYR A 507 -20.94 -11.68 37.53
N GLN A 508 -19.98 -12.52 37.07
CA GLN A 508 -18.67 -12.03 36.62
C GLN A 508 -18.78 -11.06 35.43
N ASN A 509 -19.63 -11.38 34.48
CA ASN A 509 -19.88 -10.51 33.31
C ASN A 509 -20.53 -9.19 33.71
N GLU A 510 -21.47 -9.20 34.65
CA GLU A 510 -22.09 -7.98 35.16
C GLU A 510 -21.11 -7.10 35.95
N VAL A 511 -20.27 -7.72 36.80
CA VAL A 511 -19.18 -7.03 37.51
C VAL A 511 -18.21 -6.38 36.52
N ALA A 512 -17.82 -7.08 35.46
CA ALA A 512 -16.93 -6.55 34.42
C ALA A 512 -17.57 -5.35 33.70
N ALA A 513 -18.84 -5.44 33.34
CA ALA A 513 -19.59 -4.34 32.71
C ALA A 513 -19.69 -3.10 33.61
N ARG A 514 -19.99 -3.28 34.93
CA ARG A 514 -20.06 -2.19 35.91
C ARG A 514 -18.71 -1.53 36.15
N LYS A 515 -17.62 -2.33 36.23
CA LYS A 515 -16.26 -1.81 36.33
C LYS A 515 -15.89 -0.98 35.12
N LEU A 516 -16.15 -1.47 33.90
CA LEU A 516 -15.85 -0.75 32.67
C LEU A 516 -16.66 0.54 32.56
N GLN A 517 -17.93 0.56 33.00
CA GLN A 517 -18.76 1.76 33.07
C GLN A 517 -18.16 2.85 33.99
N ALA A 518 -17.58 2.42 35.12
CA ALA A 518 -16.98 3.31 36.10
C ALA A 518 -15.53 3.73 35.77
N SER A 519 -14.92 3.12 34.76
CA SER A 519 -13.56 3.39 34.32
C SER A 519 -13.42 4.74 33.59
N TYR A 520 -12.17 5.19 33.34
CA TYR A 520 -11.93 6.38 32.52
C TYR A 520 -12.46 6.20 31.08
N ALA A 521 -12.37 5.02 30.50
CA ALA A 521 -12.96 4.71 29.19
C ALA A 521 -14.49 4.92 29.19
N GLY A 522 -15.19 4.43 30.23
CA GLY A 522 -16.62 4.63 30.42
C GLY A 522 -16.99 6.10 30.58
N LYS A 523 -16.18 6.88 31.31
CA LYS A 523 -16.39 8.34 31.48
C LYS A 523 -16.23 9.10 30.17
N ILE A 524 -15.23 8.76 29.36
CA ILE A 524 -15.03 9.35 28.02
C ILE A 524 -16.21 9.01 27.13
N GLY A 525 -16.73 7.76 27.18
CA GLY A 525 -17.92 7.36 26.45
C GLY A 525 -19.14 8.21 26.80
N GLN A 526 -19.38 8.41 28.10
CA GLN A 526 -20.46 9.27 28.60
C GLN A 526 -20.29 10.75 28.17
N TRP A 527 -19.06 11.25 28.11
CA TRP A 527 -18.76 12.61 27.66
C TRP A 527 -19.02 12.80 26.15
N ILE A 528 -18.79 11.77 25.35
CA ILE A 528 -19.01 11.78 23.89
C ILE A 528 -20.50 11.50 23.56
N GLU A 529 -21.28 10.89 24.46
CA GLU A 529 -22.69 10.52 24.23
C GLU A 529 -23.51 11.63 23.56
N PRO A 530 -23.48 12.93 24.03
CA PRO A 530 -24.26 13.97 23.39
C PRO A 530 -23.95 14.22 21.91
N ALA A 531 -22.70 13.91 21.49
CA ALA A 531 -22.28 14.08 20.10
C ALA A 531 -22.72 12.91 19.20
N ILE A 532 -22.95 11.72 19.76
CA ILE A 532 -23.35 10.52 19.03
C ILE A 532 -24.84 10.16 19.21
N GLU A 533 -25.52 10.76 20.17
CA GLU A 533 -26.97 10.60 20.39
C GLU A 533 -27.82 10.93 19.14
N PRO A 534 -27.48 11.91 18.29
CA PRO A 534 -28.18 12.16 17.03
C PRO A 534 -28.10 11.02 16.01
N LEU A 535 -27.19 10.06 16.21
CA LEU A 535 -27.06 8.84 15.41
C LEU A 535 -27.85 7.66 16.02
N GLY A 536 -28.51 7.86 17.16
CA GLY A 536 -29.17 6.84 17.96
C GLY A 536 -28.22 6.02 18.84
N TYR A 537 -26.96 6.48 19.04
CA TYR A 537 -25.94 5.75 19.80
C TYR A 537 -25.93 6.22 21.26
N ASP A 538 -25.63 5.29 22.16
CA ASP A 538 -25.42 5.54 23.57
C ASP A 538 -23.94 5.55 23.94
N TRP A 539 -23.64 5.84 25.21
CA TRP A 539 -22.29 5.84 25.75
C TRP A 539 -21.60 4.46 25.61
N LYS A 540 -22.34 3.32 25.66
CA LYS A 540 -21.77 1.98 25.48
C LYS A 540 -21.23 1.80 24.07
N ILE A 541 -22.02 2.18 23.07
CA ILE A 541 -21.56 2.23 21.67
C ILE A 541 -20.39 3.21 21.53
N GLY A 542 -20.45 4.37 22.22
CA GLY A 542 -19.37 5.35 22.26
C GLY A 542 -18.05 4.77 22.76
N VAL A 543 -18.07 4.03 23.87
CA VAL A 543 -16.86 3.32 24.38
C VAL A 543 -16.36 2.31 23.37
N ALA A 544 -17.25 1.52 22.77
CA ALA A 544 -16.87 0.53 21.76
C ALA A 544 -16.25 1.16 20.50
N LEU A 545 -16.73 2.32 20.07
CA LEU A 545 -16.15 3.10 18.98
C LEU A 545 -14.73 3.59 19.30
N ILE A 546 -14.49 4.04 20.54
CA ILE A 546 -13.17 4.50 20.99
C ILE A 546 -12.19 3.35 21.05
N THR A 547 -12.58 2.22 21.66
CA THR A 547 -11.72 1.04 21.77
C THR A 547 -11.42 0.43 20.41
N SER A 548 -12.38 0.45 19.48
CA SER A 548 -12.20 -0.02 18.11
C SER A 548 -11.20 0.82 17.30
N PHE A 549 -10.85 2.02 17.78
CA PHE A 549 -9.84 2.85 17.12
C PHE A 549 -8.42 2.25 17.20
N ALA A 550 -8.14 1.44 18.24
CA ALA A 550 -6.90 0.66 18.31
C ALA A 550 -6.90 -0.46 17.28
N ALA A 551 -7.93 -1.30 17.33
CA ALA A 551 -8.14 -2.41 16.41
C ALA A 551 -9.67 -2.65 16.29
N ARG A 552 -10.14 -2.82 15.07
CA ARG A 552 -11.60 -2.82 14.77
C ARG A 552 -12.36 -3.97 15.40
N GLU A 553 -11.74 -5.13 15.50
CA GLU A 553 -12.28 -6.34 16.14
C GLU A 553 -12.57 -6.14 17.64
N VAL A 554 -11.85 -5.23 18.30
CA VAL A 554 -12.07 -4.89 19.72
C VAL A 554 -13.47 -4.33 19.97
N PHE A 555 -14.15 -3.82 18.94
CA PHE A 555 -15.55 -3.40 19.05
C PHE A 555 -16.44 -4.54 19.55
N VAL A 556 -16.30 -5.72 18.98
CA VAL A 556 -17.14 -6.89 19.32
C VAL A 556 -16.92 -7.30 20.76
N SER A 557 -15.69 -7.44 21.20
CA SER A 557 -15.35 -7.82 22.58
C SER A 557 -15.79 -6.75 23.59
N THR A 558 -15.65 -5.48 23.25
CA THR A 558 -16.11 -4.38 24.11
C THR A 558 -17.62 -4.35 24.25
N ILE A 559 -18.35 -4.51 23.15
CA ILE A 559 -19.82 -4.60 23.17
C ILE A 559 -20.26 -5.81 24.00
N SER A 560 -19.66 -6.99 23.80
CA SER A 560 -19.97 -8.19 24.56
C SER A 560 -19.77 -7.98 26.06
N THR A 561 -18.69 -7.32 26.46
CA THR A 561 -18.41 -6.98 27.88
C THR A 561 -19.44 -5.97 28.43
N LEU A 562 -19.72 -4.87 27.71
CA LEU A 562 -20.62 -3.81 28.18
C LEU A 562 -22.08 -4.25 28.29
N TYR A 563 -22.49 -5.25 27.51
CA TYR A 563 -23.83 -5.85 27.58
C TYR A 563 -23.86 -7.14 28.41
N SER A 564 -22.79 -7.45 29.14
CA SER A 564 -22.68 -8.61 30.06
C SER A 564 -22.93 -9.96 29.36
N ILE A 565 -22.46 -10.09 28.12
CA ILE A 565 -22.64 -11.30 27.28
C ILE A 565 -21.52 -12.31 27.54
N GLY A 566 -20.31 -11.84 27.86
CA GLY A 566 -19.07 -12.62 27.93
C GLY A 566 -18.27 -12.54 26.62
N GLN A 567 -16.94 -12.76 26.73
CA GLN A 567 -16.04 -12.57 25.57
C GLN A 567 -15.98 -13.79 24.63
N ASP A 568 -16.23 -15.01 25.15
CA ASP A 568 -16.08 -16.27 24.43
C ASP A 568 -17.41 -16.86 23.92
N GLN A 569 -18.42 -16.01 23.73
CA GLN A 569 -19.75 -16.46 23.24
C GLN A 569 -19.81 -16.48 21.73
N GLU A 570 -20.57 -17.46 21.17
CA GLU A 570 -20.85 -17.53 19.74
C GLU A 570 -21.54 -16.26 19.23
N GLU A 571 -21.28 -15.87 17.99
CA GLU A 571 -21.89 -14.70 17.34
C GLU A 571 -23.42 -14.71 17.41
N SER A 572 -24.05 -15.88 17.31
CA SER A 572 -25.50 -16.09 17.45
C SER A 572 -26.04 -15.64 18.81
N THR A 573 -25.30 -15.91 19.88
CA THR A 573 -25.64 -15.49 21.26
C THR A 573 -25.52 -13.98 21.41
N ILE A 574 -24.46 -13.39 20.88
CA ILE A 574 -24.25 -11.94 20.87
C ILE A 574 -25.39 -11.24 20.12
N GLN A 575 -25.74 -11.71 18.92
CA GLN A 575 -26.83 -11.16 18.12
C GLN A 575 -28.19 -11.23 18.86
N SER A 576 -28.48 -12.36 19.47
CA SER A 576 -29.75 -12.58 20.21
C SER A 576 -29.86 -11.64 21.41
N ARG A 577 -28.78 -11.47 22.15
CA ARG A 577 -28.74 -10.59 23.33
C ARG A 577 -28.85 -9.11 22.92
N LEU A 578 -28.15 -8.68 21.88
CA LEU A 578 -28.26 -7.31 21.38
C LEU A 578 -29.68 -6.99 20.87
N LYS A 579 -30.39 -7.95 20.25
CA LYS A 579 -31.79 -7.79 19.84
C LYS A 579 -32.74 -7.60 21.03
N SER A 580 -32.47 -8.26 22.15
CA SER A 580 -33.32 -8.19 23.35
C SER A 580 -33.04 -6.98 24.25
N GLU A 581 -31.97 -6.23 23.97
CA GLU A 581 -31.59 -5.06 24.80
C GLU A 581 -32.57 -3.91 24.61
N ILE A 582 -33.15 -3.42 25.70
CA ILE A 582 -34.15 -2.35 25.70
C ILE A 582 -33.51 -1.04 26.12
N ASN A 583 -33.81 0.04 25.42
CA ASN A 583 -33.39 1.39 25.83
C ASN A 583 -34.20 1.83 27.03
N PRO A 584 -33.58 2.08 28.22
CA PRO A 584 -34.30 2.45 29.43
C PRO A 584 -35.02 3.82 29.33
N LYS A 585 -34.59 4.71 28.40
CA LYS A 585 -35.23 6.02 28.20
C LYS A 585 -36.50 5.93 27.34
N THR A 586 -36.56 5.00 26.37
CA THR A 586 -37.65 4.95 25.38
C THR A 586 -38.53 3.70 25.49
N GLY A 587 -38.10 2.66 26.21
CA GLY A 587 -38.78 1.37 26.30
C GLY A 587 -38.78 0.54 25.00
N LYS A 588 -38.08 1.01 23.95
CA LYS A 588 -37.96 0.32 22.65
C LYS A 588 -36.64 -0.47 22.59
N PRO A 589 -36.55 -1.49 21.68
CA PRO A 589 -35.27 -2.15 21.42
C PRO A 589 -34.18 -1.13 21.11
N ARG A 590 -33.01 -1.30 21.70
CA ARG A 590 -31.88 -0.37 21.50
C ARG A 590 -31.29 -0.49 20.09
N PHE A 591 -31.05 -1.69 19.65
CA PHE A 591 -30.55 -1.98 18.29
C PHE A 591 -31.72 -2.11 17.32
N THR A 592 -32.36 -0.99 17.02
CA THR A 592 -33.38 -0.91 15.96
C THR A 592 -32.71 -1.08 14.59
N LEU A 593 -33.51 -1.33 13.56
CA LEU A 593 -33.02 -1.36 12.18
C LEU A 593 -32.29 -0.06 11.82
N ALA A 594 -32.80 1.10 12.24
CA ALA A 594 -32.19 2.40 12.01
C ALA A 594 -30.81 2.52 12.68
N VAL A 595 -30.68 2.15 13.95
CA VAL A 595 -29.41 2.20 14.70
C VAL A 595 -28.39 1.23 14.10
N SER A 596 -28.79 -0.01 13.80
CA SER A 596 -27.89 -1.02 13.27
C SER A 596 -27.34 -0.68 11.88
N PHE A 597 -28.20 -0.17 10.97
CA PHE A 597 -27.72 0.30 9.66
C PHE A 597 -26.92 1.59 9.74
N SER A 598 -27.29 2.53 10.61
CA SER A 598 -26.49 3.71 10.89
C SER A 598 -25.08 3.34 11.33
N LEU A 599 -24.96 2.42 12.29
CA LEU A 599 -23.68 1.94 12.81
C LEU A 599 -22.89 1.17 11.74
N LEU A 600 -23.54 0.36 10.92
CA LEU A 600 -22.92 -0.34 9.78
C LEU A 600 -22.30 0.68 8.80
N VAL A 601 -23.05 1.71 8.42
CA VAL A 601 -22.59 2.77 7.51
C VAL A 601 -21.46 3.59 8.13
N PHE A 602 -21.54 3.88 9.43
CA PHE A 602 -20.44 4.52 10.15
C PHE A 602 -19.15 3.70 10.04
N TYR A 603 -19.23 2.38 10.26
CA TYR A 603 -18.07 1.49 10.14
C TYR A 603 -17.56 1.34 8.70
N ILE A 604 -18.40 1.50 7.68
CA ILE A 604 -17.98 1.49 6.27
C ILE A 604 -17.05 2.68 5.97
N PHE A 605 -17.33 3.85 6.51
CA PHE A 605 -16.62 5.08 6.12
C PHE A 605 -15.56 5.52 7.13
N ALA A 606 -15.73 5.25 8.41
CA ALA A 606 -14.82 5.72 9.45
C ALA A 606 -13.42 5.12 9.33
N MET A 607 -12.39 5.95 9.56
CA MET A 607 -11.01 5.50 9.70
C MET A 607 -10.74 5.07 11.14
N GLN A 608 -11.17 3.86 11.48
CA GLN A 608 -11.02 3.30 12.83
C GLN A 608 -9.82 2.36 12.90
N CYS A 609 -8.61 2.87 12.64
CA CYS A 609 -7.38 2.11 12.78
C CYS A 609 -6.19 3.07 12.93
N MET A 610 -5.65 3.14 14.16
CA MET A 610 -4.52 4.03 14.46
C MET A 610 -3.25 3.65 13.69
N SER A 611 -3.07 2.38 13.42
CA SER A 611 -1.95 1.90 12.57
C SER A 611 -2.04 2.44 11.15
N THR A 612 -3.25 2.58 10.60
CA THR A 612 -3.46 3.22 9.28
C THR A 612 -3.06 4.69 9.35
N PHE A 613 -3.48 5.42 10.40
CA PHE A 613 -3.10 6.81 10.61
C PHE A 613 -1.58 6.98 10.64
N ALA A 614 -0.88 6.15 11.42
CA ALA A 614 0.57 6.18 11.53
C ALA A 614 1.30 5.92 10.21
N VAL A 615 0.80 4.96 9.42
CA VAL A 615 1.36 4.65 8.09
C VAL A 615 1.12 5.82 7.13
N VAL A 616 -0.02 6.50 7.19
CA VAL A 616 -0.28 7.72 6.39
C VAL A 616 0.70 8.83 6.74
N VAL A 617 0.95 9.10 8.03
CA VAL A 617 1.98 10.08 8.45
C VAL A 617 3.32 9.76 7.83
N ARG A 618 3.72 8.50 7.86
CA ARG A 618 5.00 8.04 7.33
C ARG A 618 5.08 8.14 5.80
N GLU A 619 4.07 7.67 5.07
CA GLU A 619 4.07 7.66 3.61
C GLU A 619 3.91 9.06 3.00
N THR A 620 3.21 9.95 3.70
CA THR A 620 3.08 11.36 3.29
C THR A 620 4.18 12.25 3.86
N LYS A 621 4.98 11.75 4.83
CA LYS A 621 5.96 12.52 5.61
C LYS A 621 5.33 13.78 6.24
N SER A 622 4.04 13.72 6.58
CA SER A 622 3.27 14.88 7.07
C SER A 622 2.13 14.49 7.99
N TRP A 623 2.14 15.03 9.19
CA TRP A 623 1.03 14.94 10.13
C TRP A 623 -0.25 15.64 9.62
N LYS A 624 -0.10 16.71 8.84
CA LYS A 624 -1.20 17.49 8.29
C LYS A 624 -2.12 16.61 7.42
N TRP A 625 -1.56 15.81 6.52
CA TRP A 625 -2.35 14.98 5.63
C TRP A 625 -3.08 13.85 6.37
N ALA A 626 -2.44 13.26 7.40
CA ALA A 626 -3.08 12.23 8.21
C ALA A 626 -4.27 12.78 9.00
N TRP A 627 -4.15 13.96 9.60
CA TRP A 627 -5.27 14.63 10.30
C TRP A 627 -6.39 15.05 9.35
N ILE A 628 -6.07 15.60 8.17
CA ILE A 628 -7.09 15.95 7.16
C ILE A 628 -7.86 14.68 6.75
N GLN A 629 -7.17 13.57 6.51
CA GLN A 629 -7.81 12.30 6.16
C GLN A 629 -8.71 11.79 7.31
N PHE A 630 -8.21 11.83 8.54
CA PHE A 630 -8.96 11.39 9.71
C PHE A 630 -10.26 12.17 9.87
N PHE A 631 -10.19 13.50 9.87
CA PHE A 631 -11.38 14.35 10.01
C PHE A 631 -12.33 14.20 8.82
N TYR A 632 -11.81 14.13 7.61
CA TYR A 632 -12.61 13.90 6.42
C TYR A 632 -13.43 12.60 6.49
N LEU A 633 -12.76 11.48 6.83
CA LEU A 633 -13.42 10.17 6.91
C LEU A 633 -14.39 10.08 8.10
N THR A 634 -14.06 10.70 9.24
CA THR A 634 -14.94 10.76 10.39
C THR A 634 -16.18 11.61 10.09
N PHE A 635 -16.02 12.77 9.44
CA PHE A 635 -17.14 13.60 9.01
C PHE A 635 -18.04 12.88 8.00
N LEU A 636 -17.44 12.21 7.01
CA LEU A 636 -18.18 11.42 6.02
C LEU A 636 -18.99 10.30 6.70
N ALA A 637 -18.36 9.57 7.64
CA ALA A 637 -18.99 8.51 8.41
C ALA A 637 -20.16 9.04 9.25
N TYR A 638 -19.95 10.14 9.96
CA TYR A 638 -20.97 10.78 10.79
C TYR A 638 -22.16 11.26 9.95
N ALA A 639 -21.91 12.01 8.88
CA ALA A 639 -22.95 12.54 8.01
C ALA A 639 -23.78 11.44 7.34
N ALA A 640 -23.11 10.37 6.85
CA ALA A 640 -23.79 9.24 6.23
C ALA A 640 -24.61 8.44 7.25
N ALA A 641 -24.06 8.18 8.44
CA ALA A 641 -24.76 7.47 9.51
C ALA A 641 -25.98 8.26 10.01
N TRP A 642 -25.83 9.59 10.17
CA TRP A 642 -26.93 10.48 10.53
C TRP A 642 -28.05 10.44 9.49
N GLY A 643 -27.70 10.52 8.20
CA GLY A 643 -28.68 10.44 7.12
C GLY A 643 -29.45 9.12 7.12
N VAL A 644 -28.74 7.98 7.27
CA VAL A 644 -29.37 6.65 7.33
C VAL A 644 -30.27 6.48 8.56
N TYR A 645 -29.82 6.95 9.72
CA TYR A 645 -30.61 6.91 10.94
C TYR A 645 -31.97 7.60 10.76
N HIS A 646 -31.95 8.87 10.33
CA HIS A 646 -33.18 9.66 10.16
C HIS A 646 -34.08 9.19 9.00
N LEU A 647 -33.51 8.52 7.98
CA LEU A 647 -34.30 7.92 6.89
C LEU A 647 -35.06 6.67 7.36
N LEU A 648 -34.48 5.88 8.26
CA LEU A 648 -35.03 4.61 8.72
C LEU A 648 -35.83 4.73 10.04
N GLU A 649 -35.70 5.83 10.78
CA GLU A 649 -36.45 6.10 12.01
C GLU A 649 -37.89 6.56 11.71
N LYS A 650 -38.16 7.01 10.47
CA LYS A 650 -39.53 7.35 10.00
C LYS A 650 -40.33 6.09 9.73
#